data_92d892753290d15d8ca9e267c2b5e546
#
_entry.id   92d892753290d15d8ca9e267c2b5e546
#
_cell.length_a   1.000
_cell.length_b   1.000
_cell.length_c   1.000
_cell.angle_alpha   90.00
_cell.angle_beta   90.00
_cell.angle_gamma   90.00
#
_symmetry.space_group_name_H-M   'P 1'
#
loop_
_entity.id
_entity.type
_entity.pdbx_description
1 polymer ?
#
loop_
_entity_poly.entity_id
_entity_poly.type
_entity_poly.pdbx_seq_one_letter_code
_entity_poly.pdbx_strand_id
1 'polypeptide(L)'
;MIKKTTVMLSLLALSAAHAQTQDSQPGNKSLPSSKEELAKLAALETGTYGYSVDDYFKRPAQSSFQFSPNGLYFSYKERDDKGKNHVYIKNTATGKVVKAIEEKDELIRGYGWANNERLIYVQDKGGNENFHIYGVDLDGGNKMDLTPFEGVRAGIIKILKEQPDYMIIQMNKDNPEIFEPFKLNIKTGALVKLFENKDAANPIGGYDFDKDGVLKGYTKQHNGTENEIYYRTAEDKPFEKIATTTWKDQFSIIAFDYTTPNPHDAYVLSNLESNTAEIILYDFATRKTLKKVFSNPTFDVGGLSTSRKRGYEVDYYSYTGEKNETVPVSATYKKLHAKFEKQFSGREFGISGVTDDEDKFLLYVSSDRLYGSYYLYDAKKDSFKEIMNLMPQLKEADMAEMRPIKFKSRDGLDVYAYLTIPKQATLGKKVPLIVNPHGGPYGVRDEWSFNPETQLFASRGYATLQVNYRGSGGYGKKFFLAGNKQIGRNMLNDLEDGVAYVKSLGLIDDKKIAVYGASYGGLATLGSLVKTPDLYVCGVDYVGVSNLFTFFKSFPPYWKPFLAQVYQQWYDENSADDQKIMREVSPALNADKITKPLFVVQGANDPRVNINESDQVVENLRKRGLDTPYMVKYNEGHGFGREENRIELYKCMMGFFAKHLK
;
A
#
# COMPACT_ATOMS: atom_id res chain seq x y z
N MET A 1 13.58 11.53 -70.14
CA MET A 1 12.90 10.27 -69.83
C MET A 1 13.56 9.65 -68.61
N ILE A 2 12.93 9.67 -67.52
CA ILE A 2 13.08 8.86 -66.24
C ILE A 2 12.48 9.71 -65.15
N LYS A 3 11.22 9.43 -64.81
CA LYS A 3 10.56 9.76 -63.52
C LYS A 3 9.23 9.02 -63.53
N LYS A 4 9.15 7.94 -62.79
CA LYS A 4 7.93 7.36 -62.21
C LYS A 4 8.24 5.94 -61.74
N THR A 5 8.75 5.82 -60.51
CA THR A 5 8.64 4.59 -59.71
C THR A 5 9.23 4.87 -58.31
N THR A 6 8.54 5.65 -57.48
CA THR A 6 8.87 5.75 -56.04
C THR A 6 7.69 6.37 -55.27
N VAL A 7 6.49 5.84 -55.43
CA VAL A 7 5.34 6.26 -54.58
C VAL A 7 4.49 5.05 -54.10
N MET A 8 4.92 3.83 -54.33
CA MET A 8 4.10 2.66 -53.97
C MET A 8 4.66 1.80 -52.84
N LEU A 9 5.73 2.24 -52.14
CA LEU A 9 6.28 1.51 -50.97
C LEU A 9 5.98 2.14 -49.58
N SER A 10 5.37 3.33 -49.53
CA SER A 10 5.10 4.02 -48.28
C SER A 10 3.68 3.76 -47.69
N LEU A 11 2.80 3.14 -48.47
CA LEU A 11 1.43 2.80 -47.98
C LEU A 11 1.26 1.40 -47.44
N LEU A 12 2.24 0.50 -47.63
CA LEU A 12 2.23 -0.86 -47.07
C LEU A 12 2.92 -0.95 -45.70
N ALA A 13 3.72 0.06 -45.35
CA ALA A 13 4.35 0.10 -44.00
C ALA A 13 3.43 0.66 -42.91
N LEU A 14 2.39 1.44 -43.26
CA LEU A 14 1.44 1.98 -42.27
C LEU A 14 0.31 1.00 -41.92
N SER A 15 0.03 0.01 -42.75
CA SER A 15 -0.95 -1.04 -42.40
C SER A 15 -0.37 -2.19 -41.56
N ALA A 16 0.95 -2.39 -41.59
CA ALA A 16 1.63 -3.36 -40.74
C ALA A 16 1.84 -2.85 -39.28
N ALA A 17 1.98 -1.52 -39.11
CA ALA A 17 2.16 -0.93 -37.76
C ALA A 17 0.86 -0.89 -36.94
N HIS A 18 -0.33 -0.95 -37.56
CA HIS A 18 -1.61 -1.01 -36.86
C HIS A 18 -2.08 -2.44 -36.56
N ALA A 19 -1.54 -3.45 -37.23
CA ALA A 19 -1.86 -4.85 -36.96
C ALA A 19 -0.98 -5.44 -35.83
N GLN A 20 0.19 -4.85 -35.54
CA GLN A 20 1.06 -5.28 -34.46
C GLN A 20 0.68 -4.77 -33.07
N THR A 21 -0.21 -3.76 -32.95
CA THR A 21 -0.63 -3.21 -31.66
C THR A 21 -1.81 -3.95 -31.00
N GLN A 22 -2.51 -4.81 -31.73
CA GLN A 22 -3.61 -5.61 -31.16
C GLN A 22 -3.16 -6.94 -30.57
N ASP A 23 -1.96 -7.42 -30.89
CA ASP A 23 -1.45 -8.73 -30.45
C ASP A 23 -0.52 -8.68 -29.24
N SER A 24 -0.25 -7.50 -28.68
CA SER A 24 0.71 -7.30 -27.57
C SER A 24 0.09 -7.25 -26.16
N GLN A 25 -1.22 -7.44 -26.03
CA GLN A 25 -1.84 -7.47 -24.69
C GLN A 25 -1.48 -8.76 -23.96
N PRO A 26 -1.06 -8.68 -22.68
CA PRO A 26 -0.61 -9.84 -21.90
C PRO A 26 -1.77 -10.81 -21.60
N GLY A 27 -1.42 -12.07 -21.32
CA GLY A 27 -2.35 -13.12 -20.93
C GLY A 27 -3.05 -13.85 -22.09
N ASN A 28 -3.83 -14.87 -21.75
CA ASN A 28 -4.62 -15.65 -22.68
C ASN A 28 -5.99 -15.01 -22.92
N LYS A 29 -6.16 -14.35 -24.05
CA LYS A 29 -7.38 -13.59 -24.42
C LYS A 29 -8.65 -14.43 -24.54
N SER A 30 -8.56 -15.75 -24.59
CA SER A 30 -9.72 -16.63 -24.66
C SER A 30 -10.33 -16.97 -23.29
N LEU A 31 -9.63 -16.65 -22.20
CA LEU A 31 -10.05 -17.01 -20.86
C LEU A 31 -10.96 -15.97 -20.16
N PRO A 32 -10.78 -14.65 -20.32
CA PRO A 32 -11.63 -13.69 -19.64
C PRO A 32 -13.12 -13.90 -19.95
N SER A 33 -13.94 -13.78 -18.93
CA SER A 33 -15.41 -13.76 -19.11
C SER A 33 -15.83 -12.52 -19.89
N SER A 34 -16.84 -12.68 -20.74
CA SER A 34 -17.42 -11.57 -21.51
C SER A 34 -18.08 -10.52 -20.60
N LYS A 35 -18.30 -9.33 -21.12
CA LYS A 35 -19.04 -8.27 -20.41
C LYS A 35 -20.44 -8.72 -20.03
N GLU A 36 -21.10 -9.51 -20.89
CA GLU A 36 -22.43 -10.04 -20.68
C GLU A 36 -22.46 -11.08 -19.54
N GLU A 37 -21.44 -11.95 -19.45
CA GLU A 37 -21.29 -12.90 -18.36
C GLU A 37 -21.04 -12.20 -17.03
N LEU A 38 -20.15 -11.19 -16.99
CA LEU A 38 -19.90 -10.39 -15.80
C LEU A 38 -21.13 -9.58 -15.38
N ALA A 39 -21.88 -9.01 -16.32
CA ALA A 39 -23.13 -8.31 -16.04
C ALA A 39 -24.19 -9.26 -15.47
N LYS A 40 -24.32 -10.49 -15.99
CA LYS A 40 -25.19 -11.52 -15.43
C LYS A 40 -24.76 -11.92 -14.02
N LEU A 41 -23.45 -12.04 -13.77
CA LEU A 41 -22.93 -12.33 -12.44
C LEU A 41 -23.30 -11.23 -11.45
N ALA A 42 -23.07 -9.96 -11.80
CA ALA A 42 -23.44 -8.81 -10.97
C ALA A 42 -24.94 -8.75 -10.66
N ALA A 43 -25.80 -9.10 -11.64
CA ALA A 43 -27.26 -9.11 -11.52
C ALA A 43 -27.82 -10.18 -10.55
N LEU A 44 -26.99 -11.13 -10.07
CA LEU A 44 -27.40 -12.12 -9.07
C LEU A 44 -27.59 -11.49 -7.67
N GLU A 45 -27.07 -10.31 -7.42
CA GLU A 45 -27.38 -9.53 -6.23
C GLU A 45 -28.75 -8.85 -6.38
N THR A 46 -29.82 -9.50 -5.90
CA THR A 46 -31.21 -9.03 -6.05
C THR A 46 -31.78 -8.35 -4.82
N GLY A 47 -31.01 -8.21 -3.76
CA GLY A 47 -31.47 -7.60 -2.49
C GLY A 47 -31.67 -6.09 -2.59
N THR A 48 -32.58 -5.55 -1.74
CA THR A 48 -32.70 -4.09 -1.53
C THR A 48 -31.86 -3.70 -0.33
N TYR A 49 -30.92 -2.81 -0.54
CA TYR A 49 -29.95 -2.36 0.48
C TYR A 49 -30.01 -0.86 0.66
N GLY A 50 -29.69 -0.37 1.87
CA GLY A 50 -29.65 1.05 2.18
C GLY A 50 -28.59 1.83 1.39
N TYR A 51 -27.52 1.13 0.97
CA TYR A 51 -26.43 1.70 0.18
C TYR A 51 -26.07 0.78 -0.99
N SER A 52 -25.80 1.39 -2.14
CA SER A 52 -25.34 0.70 -3.34
C SER A 52 -23.84 0.39 -3.24
N VAL A 53 -23.32 -0.45 -4.14
CA VAL A 53 -21.86 -0.65 -4.30
C VAL A 53 -21.18 0.68 -4.64
N ASP A 54 -21.81 1.49 -5.48
CA ASP A 54 -21.29 2.80 -5.88
C ASP A 54 -21.06 3.73 -4.67
N ASP A 55 -21.95 3.69 -3.64
CA ASP A 55 -21.80 4.54 -2.45
C ASP A 55 -20.52 4.26 -1.66
N TYR A 56 -20.00 3.04 -1.71
CA TYR A 56 -18.75 2.64 -1.05
C TYR A 56 -17.50 2.89 -1.91
N PHE A 57 -17.60 2.83 -3.24
CA PHE A 57 -16.43 2.80 -4.13
C PHE A 57 -16.32 3.97 -5.10
N LYS A 58 -17.32 4.83 -5.22
CA LYS A 58 -17.13 6.13 -5.86
C LYS A 58 -16.07 6.91 -5.11
N ARG A 59 -15.18 7.54 -5.85
CA ARG A 59 -14.20 8.45 -5.25
C ARG A 59 -14.93 9.61 -4.58
N PRO A 60 -14.43 10.10 -3.42
CA PRO A 60 -14.98 11.30 -2.78
C PRO A 60 -15.06 12.47 -3.76
N ALA A 61 -16.07 13.35 -3.58
CA ALA A 61 -16.22 14.55 -4.39
C ALA A 61 -14.95 15.42 -4.34
N GLN A 62 -14.36 15.55 -3.15
CA GLN A 62 -13.04 16.17 -2.96
C GLN A 62 -12.21 15.35 -1.97
N SER A 63 -10.89 15.36 -2.13
CA SER A 63 -9.96 14.56 -1.29
C SER A 63 -8.53 15.11 -1.35
N SER A 64 -7.62 14.49 -0.57
CA SER A 64 -6.18 14.78 -0.62
C SER A 64 -5.85 16.26 -0.39
N PHE A 65 -6.51 16.86 0.58
CA PHE A 65 -6.33 18.27 0.92
C PHE A 65 -4.94 18.55 1.46
N GLN A 66 -4.33 19.67 1.05
CA GLN A 66 -3.01 20.12 1.49
C GLN A 66 -2.92 21.65 1.55
N PHE A 67 -2.09 22.19 2.45
CA PHE A 67 -1.65 23.59 2.39
C PHE A 67 -0.36 23.72 1.57
N SER A 68 -0.17 24.88 0.92
CA SER A 68 1.17 25.31 0.57
C SER A 68 1.97 25.55 1.86
N PRO A 69 3.32 25.41 1.85
CA PRO A 69 4.12 25.59 3.07
C PRO A 69 3.84 26.92 3.81
N ASN A 70 3.64 28.00 3.07
CA ASN A 70 3.31 29.33 3.63
C ASN A 70 1.81 29.55 3.95
N GLY A 71 0.96 28.56 3.68
CA GLY A 71 -0.50 28.65 3.96
C GLY A 71 -1.29 29.63 3.09
N LEU A 72 -0.69 30.21 2.04
CA LEU A 72 -1.39 31.12 1.11
C LEU A 72 -2.30 30.41 0.13
N TYR A 73 -2.06 29.14 -0.09
CA TYR A 73 -2.84 28.30 -0.98
C TYR A 73 -3.30 27.02 -0.29
N PHE A 74 -4.41 26.49 -0.79
CA PHE A 74 -5.01 25.23 -0.37
C PHE A 74 -5.28 24.39 -1.62
N SER A 75 -4.78 23.18 -1.67
CA SER A 75 -4.97 22.28 -2.82
C SER A 75 -5.77 21.04 -2.44
N TYR A 76 -6.44 20.46 -3.42
CA TYR A 76 -7.25 19.26 -3.26
C TYR A 76 -7.47 18.56 -4.61
N LYS A 77 -7.76 17.28 -4.55
CA LYS A 77 -8.33 16.55 -5.69
C LYS A 77 -9.85 16.75 -5.71
N GLU A 78 -10.41 16.95 -6.91
CA GLU A 78 -11.85 17.01 -7.13
C GLU A 78 -12.26 16.05 -8.24
N ARG A 79 -13.28 15.26 -7.97
CA ARG A 79 -13.82 14.27 -8.88
C ARG A 79 -14.79 14.93 -9.89
N ASP A 80 -14.60 14.66 -11.19
CA ASP A 80 -15.54 15.04 -12.23
C ASP A 80 -16.66 13.98 -12.45
N ASP A 81 -17.62 14.29 -13.33
CA ASP A 81 -18.73 13.40 -13.66
C ASP A 81 -18.29 12.07 -14.31
N LYS A 82 -17.07 12.01 -14.84
CA LYS A 82 -16.48 10.80 -15.44
C LYS A 82 -15.64 9.99 -14.45
N GLY A 83 -15.62 10.37 -13.16
CA GLY A 83 -14.84 9.70 -12.13
C GLY A 83 -13.36 10.05 -12.12
N LYS A 84 -12.91 11.07 -12.90
CA LYS A 84 -11.52 11.54 -12.93
C LYS A 84 -11.24 12.48 -11.76
N ASN A 85 -10.04 12.39 -11.18
CA ASN A 85 -9.61 13.25 -10.07
C ASN A 85 -8.61 14.31 -10.54
N HIS A 86 -9.10 15.51 -10.79
CA HIS A 86 -8.25 16.66 -11.10
C HIS A 86 -7.71 17.32 -9.84
N VAL A 87 -6.54 17.96 -9.90
CA VAL A 87 -6.00 18.74 -8.79
C VAL A 87 -6.31 20.22 -8.97
N TYR A 88 -6.91 20.81 -7.95
CA TYR A 88 -7.23 22.23 -7.89
C TYR A 88 -6.42 22.94 -6.80
N ILE A 89 -6.10 24.21 -7.05
CA ILE A 89 -5.44 25.11 -6.11
C ILE A 89 -6.37 26.27 -5.84
N LYS A 90 -6.62 26.56 -4.56
CA LYS A 90 -7.41 27.71 -4.11
C LYS A 90 -6.52 28.70 -3.37
N ASN A 91 -6.50 29.94 -3.77
CA ASN A 91 -5.90 31.03 -3.02
C ASN A 91 -6.75 31.30 -1.76
N THR A 92 -6.15 31.25 -0.57
CA THR A 92 -6.89 31.35 0.71
C THR A 92 -7.42 32.74 1.01
N ALA A 93 -6.81 33.80 0.45
CA ALA A 93 -7.23 35.19 0.65
C ALA A 93 -8.31 35.63 -0.36
N THR A 94 -8.11 35.33 -1.64
CA THR A 94 -9.02 35.78 -2.70
C THR A 94 -10.13 34.81 -3.02
N GLY A 95 -9.97 33.54 -2.62
CA GLY A 95 -10.90 32.47 -2.98
C GLY A 95 -10.78 31.97 -4.43
N LYS A 96 -9.89 32.56 -5.25
CA LYS A 96 -9.68 32.15 -6.67
C LYS A 96 -9.23 30.69 -6.73
N VAL A 97 -9.87 29.91 -7.61
CA VAL A 97 -9.58 28.48 -7.82
C VAL A 97 -9.04 28.28 -9.22
N VAL A 98 -7.99 27.45 -9.35
CA VAL A 98 -7.36 27.06 -10.59
C VAL A 98 -7.27 25.55 -10.67
N LYS A 99 -7.62 24.93 -11.80
CA LYS A 99 -7.33 23.53 -12.08
C LYS A 99 -5.87 23.41 -12.54
N ALA A 100 -5.00 22.97 -11.63
CA ALA A 100 -3.56 22.89 -11.89
C ALA A 100 -3.17 21.58 -12.62
N ILE A 101 -3.79 20.45 -12.27
CA ILE A 101 -3.48 19.16 -12.88
C ILE A 101 -4.78 18.50 -13.34
N GLU A 102 -4.80 18.07 -14.59
CA GLU A 102 -5.91 17.34 -15.19
C GLU A 102 -5.56 15.85 -15.26
N GLU A 103 -6.38 14.99 -14.64
CA GLU A 103 -6.32 13.54 -14.82
C GLU A 103 -7.00 13.20 -16.14
N LYS A 104 -6.22 12.76 -17.14
CA LYS A 104 -6.73 12.36 -18.47
C LYS A 104 -6.83 10.84 -18.57
N ASP A 105 -5.85 10.24 -19.23
CA ASP A 105 -5.84 8.80 -19.50
C ASP A 105 -5.20 8.01 -18.35
N GLU A 106 -4.18 8.58 -17.71
CA GLU A 106 -3.47 7.94 -16.60
C GLU A 106 -3.83 8.57 -15.25
N LEU A 107 -3.86 7.72 -14.23
CA LEU A 107 -4.23 8.13 -12.88
C LEU A 107 -3.18 9.04 -12.24
N ILE A 108 -3.60 10.10 -11.55
CA ILE A 108 -2.74 10.85 -10.64
C ILE A 108 -2.58 10.03 -9.36
N ARG A 109 -1.48 9.27 -9.24
CA ARG A 109 -1.21 8.39 -8.09
C ARG A 109 -1.07 9.18 -6.80
N GLY A 110 -0.37 10.31 -6.86
CA GLY A 110 -0.20 11.24 -5.76
C GLY A 110 0.22 12.60 -6.25
N TYR A 111 0.04 13.62 -5.42
CA TYR A 111 0.58 14.95 -5.65
C TYR A 111 1.00 15.60 -4.35
N GLY A 112 1.81 16.65 -4.41
CA GLY A 112 2.23 17.41 -3.24
C GLY A 112 2.88 18.73 -3.62
N TRP A 113 3.08 19.56 -2.62
CA TRP A 113 3.81 20.83 -2.75
C TRP A 113 5.31 20.57 -2.74
N ALA A 114 5.99 20.91 -3.83
CA ALA A 114 7.45 20.93 -3.87
C ALA A 114 7.99 22.15 -3.13
N ASN A 115 7.33 23.30 -3.33
CA ASN A 115 7.59 24.56 -2.63
C ASN A 115 6.32 25.45 -2.65
N ASN A 116 6.43 26.75 -2.41
CA ASN A 116 5.29 27.68 -2.42
C ASN A 116 4.74 28.03 -3.82
N GLU A 117 5.44 27.65 -4.89
CA GLU A 117 5.14 28.07 -6.26
C GLU A 117 4.87 26.91 -7.22
N ARG A 118 5.18 25.65 -6.80
CA ARG A 118 5.15 24.51 -7.70
C ARG A 118 4.62 23.25 -7.03
N LEU A 119 3.72 22.55 -7.72
CA LEU A 119 3.29 21.19 -7.36
C LEU A 119 4.12 20.15 -8.12
N ILE A 120 4.26 19.00 -7.48
CA ILE A 120 4.71 17.76 -8.11
C ILE A 120 3.59 16.71 -8.05
N TYR A 121 3.56 15.83 -9.02
CA TYR A 121 2.65 14.68 -9.01
C TYR A 121 3.28 13.48 -9.68
N VAL A 122 2.71 12.31 -9.42
CA VAL A 122 3.24 11.02 -9.85
C VAL A 122 2.20 10.31 -10.70
N GLN A 123 2.64 9.77 -11.84
CA GLN A 123 1.83 8.92 -12.72
C GLN A 123 2.64 7.72 -13.19
N ASP A 124 1.95 6.65 -13.54
CA ASP A 124 2.44 5.48 -14.26
C ASP A 124 1.52 5.21 -15.47
N LYS A 125 1.96 4.37 -16.37
CA LYS A 125 1.20 4.04 -17.58
C LYS A 125 0.43 2.72 -17.40
N GLY A 126 -0.90 2.81 -17.43
CA GLY A 126 -1.77 1.62 -17.39
C GLY A 126 -1.61 0.72 -16.15
N GLY A 127 -1.00 1.21 -15.07
CA GLY A 127 -0.79 0.44 -13.85
C GLY A 127 0.52 -0.35 -13.78
N ASN A 128 1.50 -0.06 -14.66
CA ASN A 128 2.79 -0.78 -14.76
C ASN A 128 3.81 -0.44 -13.66
N GLU A 129 3.49 0.49 -12.77
CA GLU A 129 4.34 0.97 -11.66
C GLU A 129 5.69 1.60 -12.06
N ASN A 130 5.95 1.87 -13.32
CA ASN A 130 7.05 2.73 -13.74
C ASN A 130 6.64 4.19 -13.53
N PHE A 131 6.79 4.63 -12.28
CA PHE A 131 6.32 5.94 -11.86
C PHE A 131 7.24 7.05 -12.38
N HIS A 132 6.66 8.06 -13.03
CA HIS A 132 7.34 9.31 -13.39
C HIS A 132 6.90 10.43 -12.46
N ILE A 133 7.81 11.38 -12.20
CA ILE A 133 7.57 12.58 -11.41
C ILE A 133 7.37 13.75 -12.38
N TYR A 134 6.26 14.45 -12.22
CA TYR A 134 5.90 15.62 -13.01
C TYR A 134 5.89 16.88 -12.15
N GLY A 135 6.24 18.03 -12.74
CA GLY A 135 6.11 19.34 -12.13
C GLY A 135 5.10 20.22 -12.84
N VAL A 136 4.42 21.10 -12.12
CA VAL A 136 3.45 22.07 -12.66
C VAL A 136 3.38 23.31 -11.78
N ASP A 137 3.23 24.51 -12.39
CA ASP A 137 3.07 25.75 -11.66
C ASP A 137 1.63 25.96 -11.17
N LEU A 138 1.41 26.95 -10.30
CA LEU A 138 0.14 27.18 -9.63
C LEU A 138 -1.01 27.54 -10.59
N ASP A 139 -0.70 28.07 -11.75
CA ASP A 139 -1.66 28.41 -12.81
C ASP A 139 -1.96 27.24 -13.75
N GLY A 140 -1.32 26.09 -13.54
CA GLY A 140 -1.38 24.92 -14.43
C GLY A 140 -0.40 24.96 -15.62
N GLY A 141 0.42 26.03 -15.68
CA GLY A 141 1.47 26.18 -16.69
C GLY A 141 2.74 25.39 -16.38
N ASN A 142 3.70 25.45 -17.31
CA ASN A 142 5.03 24.82 -17.18
C ASN A 142 4.99 23.36 -16.74
N LYS A 143 3.99 22.62 -17.23
CA LYS A 143 3.86 21.18 -16.98
C LYS A 143 5.01 20.44 -17.65
N MET A 144 5.76 19.67 -16.86
CA MET A 144 6.95 18.96 -17.33
C MET A 144 7.04 17.57 -16.70
N ASP A 145 7.36 16.55 -17.49
CA ASP A 145 7.90 15.30 -16.98
C ASP A 145 9.34 15.54 -16.52
N LEU A 146 9.59 15.42 -15.21
CA LEU A 146 10.90 15.66 -14.60
C LEU A 146 11.81 14.43 -14.65
N THR A 147 11.24 13.26 -14.99
CA THR A 147 11.94 11.99 -15.11
C THR A 147 11.59 11.25 -16.41
N PRO A 148 11.81 11.86 -17.59
CA PRO A 148 11.32 11.39 -18.88
C PRO A 148 12.16 10.24 -19.44
N PHE A 149 12.27 9.14 -18.68
CA PHE A 149 13.07 7.98 -19.05
C PHE A 149 12.18 6.74 -19.14
N GLU A 150 12.09 6.16 -20.34
CA GLU A 150 11.24 5.01 -20.60
C GLU A 150 11.66 3.79 -19.76
N GLY A 151 10.69 3.10 -19.16
CA GLY A 151 10.92 1.91 -18.32
C GLY A 151 11.53 2.19 -16.94
N VAL A 152 11.80 3.47 -16.63
CA VAL A 152 12.39 3.87 -15.35
C VAL A 152 11.30 4.06 -14.30
N ARG A 153 11.58 3.62 -13.08
CA ARG A 153 10.79 3.91 -11.90
C ARG A 153 11.49 4.99 -11.07
N ALA A 154 10.82 6.12 -10.86
CA ALA A 154 11.29 7.19 -10.00
C ALA A 154 10.55 7.21 -8.66
N GLY A 155 11.23 7.65 -7.60
CA GLY A 155 10.66 7.83 -6.28
C GLY A 155 11.25 9.05 -5.60
N ILE A 156 10.47 9.74 -4.76
CA ILE A 156 10.94 10.90 -4.01
C ILE A 156 11.56 10.43 -2.71
N ILE A 157 12.81 10.83 -2.45
CA ILE A 157 13.50 10.59 -1.16
C ILE A 157 13.23 11.76 -0.22
N LYS A 158 13.46 13.01 -0.68
CA LYS A 158 13.40 14.18 0.21
C LYS A 158 13.07 15.47 -0.54
N ILE A 159 12.18 16.27 0.02
CA ILE A 159 11.93 17.65 -0.38
C ILE A 159 12.89 18.54 0.42
N LEU A 160 13.68 19.37 -0.27
CA LEU A 160 14.67 20.23 0.36
C LEU A 160 14.08 21.61 0.67
N LYS A 161 13.56 21.78 1.88
CA LYS A 161 12.90 23.04 2.29
C LYS A 161 13.82 24.26 2.28
N GLU A 162 15.11 24.06 2.54
CA GLU A 162 16.14 25.14 2.51
C GLU A 162 16.66 25.40 1.09
N GLN A 163 16.33 24.55 0.13
CA GLN A 163 16.69 24.65 -1.27
C GLN A 163 15.44 24.44 -2.14
N PRO A 164 14.50 25.41 -2.16
CA PRO A 164 13.13 25.21 -2.64
C PRO A 164 13.01 24.84 -4.13
N ASP A 165 14.06 25.06 -4.92
CA ASP A 165 14.09 24.64 -6.33
C ASP A 165 14.58 23.20 -6.54
N TYR A 166 14.92 22.48 -5.46
CA TYR A 166 15.50 21.15 -5.53
C TYR A 166 14.79 20.13 -4.65
N MET A 167 14.84 18.88 -5.09
CA MET A 167 14.48 17.71 -4.28
C MET A 167 15.47 16.57 -4.53
N ILE A 168 15.48 15.59 -3.65
CA ILE A 168 16.24 14.36 -3.84
C ILE A 168 15.26 13.27 -4.24
N ILE A 169 15.55 12.61 -5.35
CA ILE A 169 14.80 11.48 -5.89
C ILE A 169 15.72 10.27 -6.05
N GLN A 170 15.14 9.11 -6.23
CA GLN A 170 15.86 7.91 -6.67
C GLN A 170 15.27 7.39 -7.97
N MET A 171 16.10 6.78 -8.80
CA MET A 171 15.69 6.17 -10.07
C MET A 171 16.56 4.95 -10.38
N ASN A 172 15.95 3.94 -11.02
CA ASN A 172 16.68 2.78 -11.59
C ASN A 172 17.05 3.01 -13.06
N LYS A 173 17.52 4.24 -13.37
CA LYS A 173 17.77 4.71 -14.74
C LYS A 173 18.93 3.99 -15.44
N ASP A 174 20.05 3.81 -14.75
CA ASP A 174 21.27 3.28 -15.34
C ASP A 174 21.34 1.74 -15.25
N ASN A 175 20.60 1.18 -14.28
CA ASN A 175 20.44 -0.27 -14.13
C ASN A 175 19.03 -0.55 -13.57
N PRO A 176 18.18 -1.36 -14.23
CA PRO A 176 16.81 -1.63 -13.80
C PRO A 176 16.72 -2.41 -12.47
N GLU A 177 17.81 -2.99 -11.98
CA GLU A 177 17.84 -3.75 -10.72
C GLU A 177 18.15 -2.86 -9.50
N ILE A 178 18.70 -1.65 -9.67
CA ILE A 178 19.17 -0.81 -8.57
C ILE A 178 18.74 0.64 -8.72
N PHE A 179 18.54 1.29 -7.58
CA PHE A 179 18.17 2.70 -7.53
C PHE A 179 19.36 3.56 -7.10
N GLU A 180 19.52 4.69 -7.77
CA GLU A 180 20.53 5.69 -7.47
C GLU A 180 19.88 7.03 -7.07
N PRO A 181 20.47 7.80 -6.14
CA PRO A 181 19.95 9.08 -5.71
C PRO A 181 20.39 10.21 -6.63
N PHE A 182 19.46 11.09 -6.97
CA PHE A 182 19.68 12.27 -7.80
C PHE A 182 19.15 13.52 -7.09
N LYS A 183 19.86 14.64 -7.21
CA LYS A 183 19.33 15.97 -6.93
C LYS A 183 18.66 16.49 -8.20
N LEU A 184 17.36 16.69 -8.10
CA LEU A 184 16.51 17.15 -9.20
C LEU A 184 16.18 18.62 -9.04
N ASN A 185 16.44 19.43 -10.08
CA ASN A 185 15.87 20.77 -10.15
C ASN A 185 14.43 20.69 -10.63
N ILE A 186 13.48 21.09 -9.80
CA ILE A 186 12.04 20.95 -10.08
C ILE A 186 11.49 21.89 -11.15
N LYS A 187 12.25 22.93 -11.54
CA LYS A 187 11.87 23.90 -12.58
C LYS A 187 12.38 23.49 -13.96
N THR A 188 13.58 22.94 -14.02
CA THR A 188 14.26 22.65 -15.30
C THR A 188 14.34 21.17 -15.63
N GLY A 189 14.11 20.27 -14.68
CA GLY A 189 14.34 18.83 -14.83
C GLY A 189 15.82 18.42 -14.79
N ALA A 190 16.75 19.38 -14.55
CA ALA A 190 18.17 19.08 -14.46
C ALA A 190 18.47 18.13 -13.29
N LEU A 191 19.26 17.09 -13.57
CA LEU A 191 19.61 16.02 -12.65
C LEU A 191 21.11 16.03 -12.35
N VAL A 192 21.45 15.90 -11.07
CA VAL A 192 22.81 15.66 -10.62
C VAL A 192 22.81 14.37 -9.81
N LYS A 193 23.57 13.35 -10.26
CA LYS A 193 23.74 12.09 -9.49
C LYS A 193 24.51 12.41 -8.21
N LEU A 194 23.97 11.99 -7.06
CA LEU A 194 24.57 12.26 -5.75
C LEU A 194 25.47 11.13 -5.26
N PHE A 195 25.19 9.92 -5.67
CA PHE A 195 25.98 8.76 -5.31
C PHE A 195 25.83 7.65 -6.35
N GLU A 196 26.89 6.87 -6.56
CA GLU A 196 26.88 5.74 -7.49
C GLU A 196 26.57 4.43 -6.77
N ASN A 197 25.61 3.69 -7.31
CA ASN A 197 25.24 2.34 -6.85
C ASN A 197 25.43 1.36 -8.03
N LYS A 198 26.62 0.81 -8.17
CA LYS A 198 27.00 0.00 -9.34
C LYS A 198 27.00 -1.52 -9.09
N ASP A 199 26.99 -1.91 -7.83
CA ASP A 199 27.08 -3.33 -7.43
C ASP A 199 25.67 -3.93 -7.34
N ALA A 200 25.16 -4.48 -8.45
CA ALA A 200 23.85 -5.10 -8.49
C ALA A 200 23.74 -6.38 -7.63
N ALA A 201 24.87 -7.04 -7.35
CA ALA A 201 24.88 -8.20 -6.47
C ALA A 201 24.73 -7.81 -4.99
N ASN A 202 25.18 -6.59 -4.62
CA ASN A 202 25.10 -6.04 -3.26
C ASN A 202 24.68 -4.56 -3.33
N PRO A 203 23.45 -4.26 -3.74
CA PRO A 203 23.01 -2.88 -4.00
C PRO A 203 22.83 -2.09 -2.70
N ILE A 204 22.89 -0.78 -2.84
CA ILE A 204 22.45 0.12 -1.78
C ILE A 204 20.92 0.18 -1.82
N GLY A 205 20.29 -0.19 -0.72
CA GLY A 205 18.83 -0.25 -0.58
C GLY A 205 18.22 0.98 0.08
N GLY A 206 19.03 1.83 0.74
CA GLY A 206 18.54 3.03 1.43
C GLY A 206 19.62 4.10 1.57
N TYR A 207 19.19 5.36 1.57
CA TYR A 207 20.05 6.54 1.66
C TYR A 207 19.53 7.50 2.73
N ASP A 208 20.42 7.94 3.64
CA ASP A 208 20.09 8.83 4.74
C ASP A 208 20.65 10.25 4.46
N PHE A 209 19.76 11.16 4.11
CA PHE A 209 20.09 12.56 3.87
C PHE A 209 19.66 13.43 5.04
N ASP A 210 20.52 14.34 5.47
CA ASP A 210 20.18 15.34 6.47
C ASP A 210 19.22 16.43 5.94
N LYS A 211 18.85 17.40 6.78
CA LYS A 211 17.90 18.47 6.39
C LYS A 211 18.40 19.35 5.24
N ASP A 212 19.70 19.44 5.05
CA ASP A 212 20.34 20.26 4.01
C ASP A 212 20.59 19.48 2.71
N GLY A 213 20.24 18.19 2.69
CA GLY A 213 20.39 17.32 1.53
C GLY A 213 21.78 16.71 1.37
N VAL A 214 22.57 16.70 2.44
CA VAL A 214 23.87 16.02 2.47
C VAL A 214 23.66 14.55 2.78
N LEU A 215 24.22 13.66 1.95
CA LEU A 215 24.19 12.23 2.20
C LEU A 215 25.08 11.89 3.40
N LYS A 216 24.49 11.48 4.50
CA LYS A 216 25.18 11.14 5.75
C LYS A 216 25.46 9.66 5.88
N GLY A 217 24.56 8.82 5.41
CA GLY A 217 24.66 7.37 5.50
C GLY A 217 23.95 6.65 4.37
N TYR A 218 24.23 5.38 4.28
CA TYR A 218 23.48 4.46 3.42
C TYR A 218 23.53 3.03 3.97
N THR A 219 22.55 2.23 3.58
CA THR A 219 22.49 0.81 3.88
C THR A 219 22.76 0.03 2.60
N LYS A 220 23.85 -0.75 2.58
CA LYS A 220 24.24 -1.63 1.48
C LYS A 220 23.86 -3.05 1.82
N GLN A 221 23.18 -3.74 0.89
CA GLN A 221 22.93 -5.16 1.01
C GLN A 221 24.22 -5.96 0.80
N HIS A 222 24.39 -7.03 1.55
CA HIS A 222 25.49 -7.98 1.37
C HIS A 222 24.94 -9.40 1.31
N ASN A 223 25.31 -10.13 0.24
CA ASN A 223 24.86 -11.51 -0.02
C ASN A 223 23.34 -11.71 0.04
N GLY A 224 22.56 -10.64 -0.21
CA GLY A 224 21.09 -10.66 -0.22
C GLY A 224 20.43 -10.90 1.14
N THR A 225 21.17 -11.03 2.25
CA THR A 225 20.64 -11.36 3.58
C THR A 225 21.22 -10.54 4.72
N GLU A 226 22.31 -9.84 4.49
CA GLU A 226 22.92 -8.92 5.44
C GLU A 226 22.79 -7.50 4.96
N ASN A 227 22.74 -6.55 5.90
CA ASN A 227 22.72 -5.13 5.66
C ASN A 227 23.96 -4.50 6.31
N GLU A 228 24.83 -3.95 5.52
CA GLU A 228 25.98 -3.16 5.97
C GLU A 228 25.58 -1.69 6.02
N ILE A 229 25.69 -1.09 7.19
CA ILE A 229 25.33 0.30 7.44
C ILE A 229 26.58 1.14 7.41
N TYR A 230 26.61 2.13 6.54
CA TYR A 230 27.71 3.05 6.32
C TYR A 230 27.32 4.46 6.74
N TYR A 231 28.28 5.18 7.34
CA TYR A 231 28.10 6.55 7.77
C TYR A 231 29.37 7.36 7.56
N ARG A 232 29.25 8.67 7.32
CA ARG A 232 30.38 9.61 7.30
C ARG A 232 30.11 10.81 8.20
N THR A 233 31.14 11.27 8.89
CA THR A 233 31.06 12.38 9.85
C THR A 233 31.05 13.76 9.17
N ALA A 234 31.63 13.88 7.97
CA ALA A 234 31.61 15.11 7.18
C ALA A 234 31.55 14.76 5.68
N GLU A 235 31.20 15.73 4.85
CA GLU A 235 31.00 15.53 3.40
C GLU A 235 32.30 15.14 2.68
N ASP A 236 33.44 15.67 3.15
CA ASP A 236 34.77 15.38 2.66
C ASP A 236 35.39 14.09 3.24
N LYS A 237 34.71 13.40 4.15
CA LYS A 237 35.19 12.16 4.75
C LYS A 237 34.65 10.93 4.00
N PRO A 238 35.41 9.83 3.97
CA PRO A 238 34.94 8.58 3.42
C PRO A 238 33.78 8.01 4.26
N PHE A 239 32.95 7.20 3.64
CA PHE A 239 31.96 6.39 4.36
C PHE A 239 32.67 5.25 5.06
N GLU A 240 32.38 5.06 6.33
CA GLU A 240 32.87 3.93 7.14
C GLU A 240 31.73 2.99 7.47
N LYS A 241 31.98 1.69 7.40
CA LYS A 241 31.01 0.68 7.88
C LYS A 241 30.93 0.76 9.40
N ILE A 242 29.73 1.04 9.92
CA ILE A 242 29.49 1.24 11.35
C ILE A 242 28.82 0.04 12.00
N ALA A 243 28.03 -0.73 11.24
CA ALA A 243 27.31 -1.90 11.72
C ALA A 243 27.05 -2.89 10.56
N THR A 244 26.85 -4.14 10.93
CA THR A 244 26.25 -5.16 10.05
C THR A 244 25.05 -5.75 10.80
N THR A 245 23.91 -5.79 10.14
CA THR A 245 22.67 -6.41 10.63
C THR A 245 22.21 -7.46 9.61
N THR A 246 21.16 -8.17 9.90
CA THR A 246 20.53 -9.07 8.94
C THR A 246 19.16 -8.52 8.53
N TRP A 247 18.58 -9.08 7.46
CA TRP A 247 17.21 -8.73 7.07
C TRP A 247 16.15 -9.01 8.17
N LYS A 248 16.52 -9.77 9.22
CA LYS A 248 15.67 -10.09 10.38
C LYS A 248 15.65 -8.94 11.40
N ASP A 249 16.60 -8.03 11.29
CA ASP A 249 16.84 -6.97 12.24
C ASP A 249 16.42 -5.63 11.64
N GLN A 250 15.96 -4.74 12.49
CA GLN A 250 15.70 -3.36 12.15
C GLN A 250 16.76 -2.47 12.81
N PHE A 251 17.37 -1.62 12.01
CA PHE A 251 18.25 -0.54 12.46
C PHE A 251 18.26 0.53 11.37
N SER A 252 17.41 1.55 11.51
CA SER A 252 17.24 2.59 10.49
C SER A 252 17.09 3.97 11.11
N ILE A 253 17.75 4.97 10.52
CA ILE A 253 17.59 6.37 10.90
C ILE A 253 16.18 6.82 10.53
N ILE A 254 15.43 7.35 11.50
CA ILE A 254 14.10 7.93 11.29
C ILE A 254 14.10 9.46 11.36
N ALA A 255 15.04 10.05 12.08
CA ALA A 255 15.31 11.49 12.10
C ALA A 255 16.69 11.77 12.66
N PHE A 256 17.38 12.78 12.12
CA PHE A 256 18.56 13.35 12.80
C PHE A 256 18.10 14.24 13.97
N ASP A 257 18.84 14.22 15.06
CA ASP A 257 18.55 15.09 16.21
C ASP A 257 19.27 16.43 16.04
N TYR A 258 18.51 17.48 15.79
CA TYR A 258 19.03 18.84 15.68
C TYR A 258 18.87 19.64 16.98
N THR A 259 18.43 19.02 18.07
CA THR A 259 18.26 19.66 19.39
C THR A 259 19.52 19.63 20.23
N THR A 260 20.51 18.83 19.86
CA THR A 260 21.82 18.71 20.48
C THR A 260 22.90 19.39 19.61
N PRO A 261 24.04 19.78 20.19
CA PRO A 261 25.16 20.33 19.41
C PRO A 261 25.93 19.26 18.61
N ASN A 262 25.69 17.97 18.87
CA ASN A 262 26.34 16.87 18.14
C ASN A 262 25.58 16.56 16.84
N PRO A 263 26.12 16.88 15.65
CA PRO A 263 25.44 16.67 14.37
C PRO A 263 25.37 15.20 13.94
N HIS A 264 25.86 14.28 14.77
CA HIS A 264 25.90 12.85 14.52
C HIS A 264 24.85 12.06 15.30
N ASP A 265 24.10 12.76 16.17
CA ASP A 265 23.00 12.15 16.91
C ASP A 265 21.78 11.95 15.99
N ALA A 266 21.20 10.77 16.03
CA ALA A 266 19.97 10.47 15.30
C ALA A 266 19.05 9.55 16.09
N TYR A 267 17.76 9.73 15.90
CA TYR A 267 16.74 8.79 16.33
C TYR A 267 16.75 7.60 15.36
N VAL A 268 16.92 6.41 15.92
CA VAL A 268 17.00 5.15 15.19
C VAL A 268 15.89 4.24 15.63
N LEU A 269 15.18 3.65 14.68
CA LEU A 269 14.25 2.55 14.93
C LEU A 269 15.05 1.26 14.95
N SER A 270 15.06 0.56 16.09
CA SER A 270 15.90 -0.63 16.31
C SER A 270 15.17 -1.73 17.04
N ASN A 271 15.44 -2.99 16.66
CA ASN A 271 15.08 -4.18 17.41
C ASN A 271 16.26 -5.11 17.64
N LEU A 272 17.49 -4.56 17.66
CA LEU A 272 18.70 -5.37 17.85
C LEU A 272 18.73 -6.02 19.24
N GLU A 273 18.30 -5.29 20.27
CA GLU A 273 18.32 -5.73 21.66
C GLU A 273 16.92 -6.08 22.22
N SER A 274 15.88 -6.04 21.37
CA SER A 274 14.49 -6.21 21.76
C SER A 274 13.72 -7.08 20.79
N ASN A 275 12.54 -7.58 21.22
CA ASN A 275 11.62 -8.24 20.32
C ASN A 275 10.86 -7.24 19.44
N THR A 276 10.35 -6.17 20.05
CA THR A 276 9.64 -5.11 19.33
C THR A 276 10.59 -4.00 18.92
N ALA A 277 10.35 -3.38 17.78
CA ALA A 277 11.08 -2.19 17.36
C ALA A 277 10.86 -1.05 18.38
N GLU A 278 11.94 -0.39 18.76
CA GLU A 278 11.95 0.72 19.71
C GLU A 278 12.73 1.90 19.13
N ILE A 279 12.48 3.12 19.64
CA ILE A 279 13.25 4.30 19.26
C ILE A 279 14.41 4.45 20.26
N ILE A 280 15.62 4.47 19.73
CA ILE A 280 16.83 4.81 20.46
C ILE A 280 17.43 6.10 19.92
N LEU A 281 18.14 6.86 20.77
CA LEU A 281 19.04 7.93 20.33
C LEU A 281 20.44 7.32 20.18
N TYR A 282 21.03 7.47 19.01
CA TYR A 282 22.30 6.85 18.65
C TYR A 282 23.29 7.91 18.13
N ASP A 283 24.52 7.90 18.64
CA ASP A 283 25.62 8.71 18.13
C ASP A 283 26.41 7.91 17.08
N PHE A 284 26.28 8.34 15.83
CA PHE A 284 26.91 7.69 14.68
C PHE A 284 28.42 7.89 14.60
N ALA A 285 28.97 8.96 15.23
CA ALA A 285 30.41 9.20 15.29
C ALA A 285 31.10 8.25 16.28
N THR A 286 30.53 8.07 17.47
CA THR A 286 31.09 7.18 18.50
C THR A 286 30.55 5.76 18.41
N ARG A 287 29.51 5.50 17.57
CA ARG A 287 28.86 4.20 17.36
C ARG A 287 28.22 3.66 18.63
N LYS A 288 27.54 4.54 19.40
CA LYS A 288 26.96 4.18 20.70
C LYS A 288 25.48 4.57 20.79
N THR A 289 24.71 3.69 21.38
CA THR A 289 23.38 4.03 21.88
C THR A 289 23.53 4.97 23.07
N LEU A 290 22.97 6.17 22.97
CA LEU A 290 23.00 7.16 24.04
C LEU A 290 21.89 6.90 25.06
N LYS A 291 20.70 6.58 24.57
CA LYS A 291 19.54 6.24 25.42
C LYS A 291 18.45 5.50 24.64
N LYS A 292 17.66 4.70 25.34
CA LYS A 292 16.35 4.27 24.89
C LYS A 292 15.36 5.42 25.03
N VAL A 293 14.68 5.77 23.96
CA VAL A 293 13.77 6.92 23.88
C VAL A 293 12.32 6.50 24.12
N PHE A 294 11.85 5.51 23.35
CA PHE A 294 10.50 5.01 23.48
C PHE A 294 10.41 3.54 23.02
N SER A 295 9.60 2.74 23.70
CA SER A 295 9.33 1.33 23.36
C SER A 295 7.93 0.93 23.79
N ASN A 296 7.37 -0.10 23.12
CA ASN A 296 6.15 -0.77 23.54
C ASN A 296 6.44 -2.29 23.71
N PRO A 297 5.97 -2.94 24.77
CA PRO A 297 6.31 -4.35 25.01
C PRO A 297 5.64 -5.34 24.06
N THR A 298 4.58 -4.94 23.36
CA THR A 298 3.75 -5.82 22.52
C THR A 298 3.85 -5.47 21.05
N PHE A 299 3.91 -4.18 20.72
CA PHE A 299 3.84 -3.67 19.37
C PHE A 299 5.12 -2.94 18.97
N ASP A 300 5.48 -3.03 17.69
CA ASP A 300 6.58 -2.25 17.14
C ASP A 300 6.23 -0.76 17.16
N VAL A 301 7.18 0.07 17.57
CA VAL A 301 7.05 1.52 17.47
C VAL A 301 7.17 1.90 15.99
N GLY A 302 6.27 2.78 15.51
CA GLY A 302 6.22 3.16 14.10
C GLY A 302 7.10 4.37 13.74
N GLY A 303 7.26 5.32 14.67
CA GLY A 303 8.05 6.51 14.39
C GLY A 303 7.85 7.65 15.38
N LEU A 304 8.40 8.81 15.01
CA LEU A 304 8.27 10.06 15.75
C LEU A 304 7.97 11.23 14.80
N SER A 305 7.41 12.29 15.35
CA SER A 305 7.20 13.56 14.66
C SER A 305 7.99 14.67 15.36
N THR A 306 8.55 15.58 14.56
CA THR A 306 9.30 16.74 15.06
C THR A 306 8.75 18.05 14.49
N SER A 307 8.91 19.15 15.23
CA SER A 307 8.55 20.49 14.78
C SER A 307 9.77 21.24 14.25
N ARG A 308 9.80 21.51 12.94
CA ARG A 308 10.85 22.33 12.33
C ARG A 308 10.88 23.76 12.92
N LYS A 309 9.71 24.34 13.12
CA LYS A 309 9.57 25.70 13.70
C LYS A 309 10.19 25.80 15.09
N ARG A 310 10.12 24.73 15.89
CA ARG A 310 10.66 24.67 17.24
C ARG A 310 12.02 23.95 17.30
N GLY A 311 12.84 24.09 16.26
CA GLY A 311 14.19 23.54 16.23
C GLY A 311 14.24 22.00 16.22
N TYR A 312 13.25 21.36 15.59
CA TYR A 312 13.12 19.90 15.51
C TYR A 312 12.84 19.21 16.86
N GLU A 313 12.25 19.93 17.83
CA GLU A 313 11.72 19.34 19.05
C GLU A 313 10.78 18.18 18.72
N VAL A 314 10.91 17.05 19.43
CA VAL A 314 10.04 15.88 19.24
C VAL A 314 8.66 16.17 19.81
N ASP A 315 7.66 16.13 18.96
CA ASP A 315 6.25 16.36 19.33
C ASP A 315 5.59 15.10 19.90
N TYR A 316 5.75 13.96 19.22
CA TYR A 316 5.14 12.71 19.66
C TYR A 316 5.85 11.48 19.08
N TYR A 317 5.63 10.34 19.72
CA TYR A 317 5.88 9.00 19.20
C TYR A 317 4.57 8.38 18.76
N SER A 318 4.64 7.42 17.81
CA SER A 318 3.47 6.68 17.34
C SER A 318 3.75 5.20 17.19
N TYR A 319 2.71 4.39 17.37
CA TYR A 319 2.70 2.95 17.07
C TYR A 319 1.29 2.51 16.70
N THR A 320 1.18 1.39 16.00
CA THR A 320 -0.10 0.74 15.72
C THR A 320 -0.27 -0.44 16.66
N GLY A 321 -1.15 -0.29 17.63
CA GLY A 321 -1.60 -1.34 18.54
C GLY A 321 -2.83 -2.09 17.97
N GLU A 322 -3.86 -2.23 18.78
CA GLU A 322 -5.20 -2.60 18.30
C GLU A 322 -5.81 -1.46 17.46
N LYS A 323 -5.44 -0.21 17.79
CA LYS A 323 -5.71 1.03 17.06
C LYS A 323 -4.42 1.82 16.91
N ASN A 324 -4.46 2.92 16.17
CA ASN A 324 -3.34 3.83 16.06
C ASN A 324 -3.20 4.65 17.36
N GLU A 325 -2.00 4.68 17.90
CA GLU A 325 -1.68 5.33 19.17
C GLU A 325 -0.66 6.44 18.97
N THR A 326 -0.93 7.60 19.54
CA THR A 326 -0.05 8.75 19.57
C THR A 326 0.32 9.07 21.01
N VAL A 327 1.62 9.16 21.31
CA VAL A 327 2.15 9.47 22.64
C VAL A 327 2.76 10.88 22.63
N PRO A 328 2.06 11.90 23.10
CA PRO A 328 2.53 13.30 23.08
C PRO A 328 3.75 13.52 23.98
N VAL A 329 4.76 14.24 23.47
CA VAL A 329 6.04 14.48 24.16
C VAL A 329 6.25 15.95 24.46
N SER A 330 6.28 16.85 23.45
CA SER A 330 6.49 18.28 23.67
C SER A 330 5.33 18.91 24.46
N ALA A 331 5.66 19.94 25.23
CA ALA A 331 4.63 20.69 25.96
C ALA A 331 3.59 21.34 25.04
N THR A 332 4.03 21.79 23.85
CA THR A 332 3.16 22.36 22.83
C THR A 332 2.22 21.30 22.28
N TYR A 333 2.75 20.15 21.86
CA TYR A 333 1.92 19.12 21.27
C TYR A 333 0.97 18.46 22.28
N LYS A 334 1.37 18.30 23.55
CA LYS A 334 0.47 17.83 24.63
C LYS A 334 -0.78 18.68 24.74
N LYS A 335 -0.65 20.01 24.64
CA LYS A 335 -1.80 20.95 24.67
C LYS A 335 -2.69 20.79 23.42
N LEU A 336 -2.06 20.68 22.25
CA LEU A 336 -2.78 20.47 20.98
C LEU A 336 -3.52 19.14 20.97
N HIS A 337 -2.82 18.06 21.35
CA HIS A 337 -3.39 16.71 21.39
C HIS A 337 -4.61 16.65 22.32
N ALA A 338 -4.52 17.19 23.52
CA ALA A 338 -5.65 17.22 24.45
C ALA A 338 -6.88 17.97 23.89
N LYS A 339 -6.66 19.04 23.10
CA LYS A 339 -7.75 19.75 22.40
C LYS A 339 -8.37 18.88 21.30
N PHE A 340 -7.54 18.20 20.52
CA PHE A 340 -7.99 17.34 19.43
C PHE A 340 -8.75 16.13 19.97
N GLU A 341 -8.25 15.51 21.03
CA GLU A 341 -8.89 14.39 21.72
C GLU A 341 -10.28 14.77 22.26
N LYS A 342 -10.39 15.98 22.88
CA LYS A 342 -11.68 16.50 23.34
C LYS A 342 -12.64 16.74 22.17
N GLN A 343 -12.16 17.30 21.05
CA GLN A 343 -12.99 17.63 19.87
C GLN A 343 -13.46 16.37 19.15
N PHE A 344 -12.62 15.34 19.07
CA PHE A 344 -12.85 14.14 18.26
C PHE A 344 -12.99 12.86 19.10
N SER A 345 -13.52 13.00 20.31
CA SER A 345 -13.67 11.88 21.25
C SER A 345 -14.27 10.65 20.59
N GLY A 346 -13.63 9.48 20.80
CA GLY A 346 -14.05 8.20 20.25
C GLY A 346 -13.65 7.94 18.79
N ARG A 347 -12.91 8.87 18.16
CA ARG A 347 -12.38 8.74 16.79
C ARG A 347 -10.85 8.85 16.79
N GLU A 348 -10.24 8.26 15.79
CA GLU A 348 -8.83 8.52 15.51
C GLU A 348 -8.68 9.86 14.79
N PHE A 349 -7.58 10.55 15.05
CA PHE A 349 -7.20 11.76 14.33
C PHE A 349 -5.68 11.81 14.11
N GLY A 350 -5.29 12.44 13.02
CA GLY A 350 -3.88 12.68 12.69
C GLY A 350 -3.70 14.02 12.00
N ILE A 351 -2.52 14.62 12.15
CA ILE A 351 -2.14 15.82 11.42
C ILE A 351 -1.72 15.40 10.01
N SER A 352 -2.56 15.72 9.02
CA SER A 352 -2.28 15.45 7.59
C SER A 352 -1.53 16.60 6.90
N GLY A 353 -1.45 17.77 7.54
CA GLY A 353 -0.71 18.92 7.06
C GLY A 353 -0.62 20.03 8.09
N VAL A 354 0.47 20.79 8.03
CA VAL A 354 0.71 21.94 8.89
C VAL A 354 1.43 23.02 8.11
N THR A 355 1.08 24.29 8.33
CA THR A 355 1.82 25.42 7.76
C THR A 355 3.19 25.58 8.45
N ASP A 356 4.18 26.16 7.75
CA ASP A 356 5.53 26.38 8.32
C ASP A 356 5.50 27.20 9.60
N ASP A 357 4.49 28.09 9.78
CA ASP A 357 4.27 28.86 10.99
C ASP A 357 3.51 28.13 12.09
N GLU A 358 3.09 26.89 11.85
CA GLU A 358 2.25 26.10 12.77
C GLU A 358 1.03 26.85 13.30
N ASP A 359 0.47 27.72 12.49
CA ASP A 359 -0.76 28.47 12.81
C ASP A 359 -2.02 27.82 12.28
N LYS A 360 -1.90 26.88 11.32
CA LYS A 360 -3.00 26.09 10.76
C LYS A 360 -2.62 24.63 10.67
N PHE A 361 -3.48 23.77 11.16
CA PHE A 361 -3.35 22.33 11.13
C PHE A 361 -4.49 21.73 10.33
N LEU A 362 -4.17 20.91 9.37
CA LEU A 362 -5.12 20.08 8.67
C LEU A 362 -5.17 18.72 9.38
N LEU A 363 -6.34 18.38 9.90
CA LEU A 363 -6.56 17.16 10.64
C LEU A 363 -7.39 16.21 9.78
N TYR A 364 -6.99 14.94 9.75
CA TYR A 364 -7.79 13.85 9.21
C TYR A 364 -8.37 13.07 10.37
N VAL A 365 -9.69 12.93 10.40
CA VAL A 365 -10.46 12.29 11.49
C VAL A 365 -11.21 11.12 10.90
N SER A 366 -11.07 9.94 11.49
CA SER A 366 -11.69 8.70 11.01
C SER A 366 -12.07 7.75 12.16
N SER A 367 -12.79 6.70 11.84
CA SER A 367 -13.04 5.56 12.73
C SER A 367 -13.31 4.30 11.89
N ASP A 368 -13.63 3.20 12.52
CA ASP A 368 -14.12 2.00 11.82
C ASP A 368 -15.45 2.22 11.08
N ARG A 369 -16.20 3.26 11.44
CA ARG A 369 -17.53 3.59 10.89
C ARG A 369 -17.59 4.95 10.18
N LEU A 370 -16.55 5.79 10.32
CA LEU A 370 -16.38 7.05 9.60
C LEU A 370 -15.23 6.90 8.60
N TYR A 371 -15.52 6.96 7.30
CA TYR A 371 -14.51 6.85 6.25
C TYR A 371 -13.40 7.89 6.42
N GLY A 372 -13.78 9.14 6.71
CA GLY A 372 -12.86 10.20 7.04
C GLY A 372 -13.44 11.58 6.79
N SER A 373 -13.04 12.52 7.63
CA SER A 373 -13.35 13.96 7.50
C SER A 373 -12.09 14.78 7.68
N TYR A 374 -11.93 15.82 6.87
CA TYR A 374 -10.87 16.80 7.04
C TYR A 374 -11.37 18.00 7.84
N TYR A 375 -10.57 18.40 8.81
CA TYR A 375 -10.80 19.59 9.64
C TYR A 375 -9.61 20.53 9.55
N LEU A 376 -9.89 21.83 9.48
CA LEU A 376 -8.93 22.88 9.71
C LEU A 376 -9.00 23.27 11.19
N TYR A 377 -7.88 23.22 11.88
CA TYR A 377 -7.69 23.91 13.16
C TYR A 377 -6.85 25.17 12.95
N ASP A 378 -7.42 26.34 13.27
CA ASP A 378 -6.76 27.64 13.27
C ASP A 378 -6.26 27.91 14.69
N ALA A 379 -4.94 27.83 14.92
CA ALA A 379 -4.35 27.95 16.24
C ALA A 379 -4.43 29.41 16.79
N LYS A 380 -4.48 30.43 15.90
CA LYS A 380 -4.62 31.83 16.30
C LYS A 380 -6.03 32.13 16.79
N LYS A 381 -7.03 31.49 16.21
CA LYS A 381 -8.46 31.68 16.56
C LYS A 381 -8.94 30.65 17.57
N ASP A 382 -8.14 29.62 17.84
CA ASP A 382 -8.53 28.45 18.64
C ASP A 382 -9.87 27.82 18.17
N SER A 383 -9.99 27.59 16.87
CA SER A 383 -11.25 27.14 16.26
C SER A 383 -11.07 26.02 15.26
N PHE A 384 -12.07 25.14 15.24
CA PHE A 384 -12.15 24.04 14.26
C PHE A 384 -13.19 24.38 13.19
N LYS A 385 -12.89 24.01 11.96
CA LYS A 385 -13.81 24.06 10.84
C LYS A 385 -13.73 22.75 10.06
N GLU A 386 -14.86 22.07 9.89
CA GLU A 386 -14.93 20.95 8.96
C GLU A 386 -14.74 21.45 7.52
N ILE A 387 -13.80 20.85 6.82
CA ILE A 387 -13.52 21.14 5.40
C ILE A 387 -14.36 20.23 4.52
N MET A 388 -14.35 18.92 4.81
CA MET A 388 -15.04 17.92 4.01
C MET A 388 -15.22 16.61 4.77
N ASN A 389 -16.42 16.09 4.81
CA ASN A 389 -16.68 14.68 5.03
C ASN A 389 -16.52 13.98 3.67
N LEU A 390 -15.63 13.00 3.59
CA LEU A 390 -15.26 12.36 2.33
C LEU A 390 -16.37 11.48 1.75
N MET A 391 -17.19 10.87 2.60
CA MET A 391 -18.30 9.98 2.22
C MET A 391 -19.58 10.34 2.98
N PRO A 392 -20.15 11.54 2.75
CA PRO A 392 -21.29 12.06 3.53
C PRO A 392 -22.56 11.23 3.36
N GLN A 393 -22.66 10.46 2.26
CA GLN A 393 -23.77 9.53 2.03
C GLN A 393 -23.74 8.33 2.98
N LEU A 394 -22.56 7.88 3.45
CA LEU A 394 -22.42 6.77 4.39
C LEU A 394 -22.53 7.27 5.82
N LYS A 395 -23.70 7.08 6.44
CA LYS A 395 -23.94 7.55 7.81
C LYS A 395 -23.24 6.62 8.81
N GLU A 396 -22.42 7.19 9.69
CA GLU A 396 -21.68 6.45 10.72
C GLU A 396 -22.59 5.54 11.56
N ALA A 397 -23.84 6.02 11.84
CA ALA A 397 -24.82 5.24 12.58
C ALA A 397 -25.29 3.97 11.85
N ASP A 398 -25.13 3.87 10.54
CA ASP A 398 -25.54 2.70 9.75
C ASP A 398 -24.40 1.71 9.53
N MET A 399 -23.15 2.13 9.75
CA MET A 399 -21.96 1.30 9.51
C MET A 399 -21.77 0.25 10.61
N ALA A 400 -21.13 -0.85 10.25
CA ALA A 400 -20.82 -1.96 11.14
C ALA A 400 -19.58 -1.66 12.00
N GLU A 401 -19.58 -2.19 13.22
CA GLU A 401 -18.43 -2.11 14.12
C GLU A 401 -17.32 -3.07 13.71
N MET A 402 -16.08 -2.60 13.71
CA MET A 402 -14.87 -3.43 13.56
C MET A 402 -14.26 -3.64 14.94
N ARG A 403 -14.21 -4.88 15.40
CA ARG A 403 -13.70 -5.28 16.72
C ARG A 403 -12.31 -5.85 16.61
N PRO A 404 -11.30 -5.30 17.29
CA PRO A 404 -10.05 -6.01 17.51
C PRO A 404 -10.31 -7.28 18.28
N ILE A 405 -9.71 -8.38 17.85
CA ILE A 405 -9.79 -9.67 18.55
C ILE A 405 -8.39 -10.30 18.60
N LYS A 406 -8.21 -11.16 19.61
CA LYS A 406 -6.98 -11.93 19.81
C LYS A 406 -7.34 -13.36 20.15
N PHE A 407 -6.64 -14.31 19.56
CA PHE A 407 -6.83 -15.75 19.83
C PHE A 407 -5.49 -16.48 19.81
N LYS A 408 -5.49 -17.71 20.31
CA LYS A 408 -4.36 -18.61 20.23
C LYS A 408 -4.46 -19.47 18.97
N SER A 409 -3.38 -19.52 18.20
CA SER A 409 -3.23 -20.54 17.15
C SER A 409 -3.09 -21.93 17.78
N ARG A 410 -3.31 -22.98 17.02
CA ARG A 410 -3.20 -24.38 17.46
C ARG A 410 -1.82 -24.75 18.00
N ASP A 411 -0.78 -24.02 17.64
CA ASP A 411 0.59 -24.16 18.15
C ASP A 411 0.96 -23.12 19.23
N GLY A 412 -0.04 -22.39 19.74
CA GLY A 412 0.08 -21.52 20.92
C GLY A 412 0.52 -20.08 20.67
N LEU A 413 0.69 -19.67 19.39
CA LEU A 413 1.03 -18.30 19.05
C LEU A 413 -0.14 -17.35 19.30
N ASP A 414 0.11 -16.16 19.87
CA ASP A 414 -0.89 -15.09 19.94
C ASP A 414 -1.10 -14.48 18.56
N VAL A 415 -2.32 -14.59 18.01
CA VAL A 415 -2.70 -14.05 16.71
C VAL A 415 -3.72 -12.95 16.90
N TYR A 416 -3.51 -11.84 16.21
CA TYR A 416 -4.38 -10.66 16.25
C TYR A 416 -5.22 -10.61 14.99
N ALA A 417 -6.44 -10.11 15.09
CA ALA A 417 -7.35 -10.00 13.95
C ALA A 417 -8.37 -8.87 14.19
N TYR A 418 -9.08 -8.54 13.10
CA TYR A 418 -10.23 -7.64 13.17
C TYR A 418 -11.47 -8.37 12.67
N LEU A 419 -12.57 -8.20 13.40
CA LEU A 419 -13.86 -8.79 13.07
C LEU A 419 -14.89 -7.68 12.86
N THR A 420 -15.31 -7.49 11.61
CA THR A 420 -16.42 -6.60 11.27
C THR A 420 -17.72 -7.38 11.32
N ILE A 421 -18.67 -6.98 12.16
CA ILE A 421 -19.90 -7.72 12.41
C ILE A 421 -21.11 -6.90 11.94
N PRO A 422 -21.95 -7.47 11.04
CA PRO A 422 -23.21 -6.84 10.66
C PRO A 422 -24.13 -6.63 11.87
N LYS A 423 -24.84 -5.50 11.92
CA LYS A 423 -25.74 -5.15 13.04
C LYS A 423 -26.83 -6.17 13.31
N GLN A 424 -27.26 -6.90 12.28
CA GLN A 424 -28.29 -7.94 12.40
C GLN A 424 -27.76 -9.25 13.02
N ALA A 425 -26.44 -9.42 13.16
CA ALA A 425 -25.87 -10.62 13.77
C ALA A 425 -26.13 -10.63 15.28
N THR A 426 -26.79 -11.65 15.76
CA THR A 426 -27.07 -11.89 17.18
C THR A 426 -26.90 -13.37 17.49
N LEU A 427 -26.86 -13.75 18.78
CA LEU A 427 -26.79 -15.17 19.19
C LEU A 427 -27.95 -16.02 18.62
N GLY A 428 -29.10 -15.40 18.35
CA GLY A 428 -30.26 -16.06 17.73
C GLY A 428 -30.31 -15.94 16.19
N LYS A 429 -29.44 -15.10 15.58
CA LYS A 429 -29.43 -14.85 14.14
C LYS A 429 -27.99 -14.85 13.63
N LYS A 430 -27.50 -16.03 13.30
CA LYS A 430 -26.16 -16.22 12.72
C LYS A 430 -26.09 -15.67 11.30
N VAL A 431 -24.89 -15.19 10.90
CA VAL A 431 -24.62 -14.59 9.58
C VAL A 431 -23.50 -15.32 8.87
N PRO A 432 -23.44 -15.29 7.54
CA PRO A 432 -22.29 -15.79 6.79
C PRO A 432 -21.00 -15.03 7.13
N LEU A 433 -19.85 -15.69 6.92
CA LEU A 433 -18.52 -15.15 7.17
C LEU A 433 -17.72 -15.05 5.86
N ILE A 434 -17.02 -13.95 5.65
CA ILE A 434 -15.96 -13.81 4.66
C ILE A 434 -14.63 -13.73 5.41
N VAL A 435 -13.74 -14.70 5.18
CA VAL A 435 -12.36 -14.65 5.66
C VAL A 435 -11.56 -13.86 4.65
N ASN A 436 -10.91 -12.79 5.11
CA ASN A 436 -10.23 -11.83 4.23
C ASN A 436 -8.75 -11.70 4.63
N PRO A 437 -7.86 -12.63 4.19
CA PRO A 437 -6.43 -12.52 4.41
C PRO A 437 -5.83 -11.36 3.61
N HIS A 438 -5.00 -10.54 4.28
CA HIS A 438 -4.29 -9.43 3.64
C HIS A 438 -3.17 -9.91 2.71
N GLY A 439 -2.70 -9.03 1.84
CA GLY A 439 -1.53 -9.26 0.97
C GLY A 439 -0.19 -9.15 1.72
N GLY A 440 0.89 -9.22 1.00
CA GLY A 440 2.25 -9.15 1.55
C GLY A 440 3.02 -10.44 1.25
N PRO A 441 3.16 -11.42 2.18
CA PRO A 441 2.59 -11.54 3.53
C PRO A 441 3.38 -10.83 4.63
N TYR A 442 4.69 -10.63 4.40
CA TYR A 442 5.62 -10.16 5.42
C TYR A 442 5.58 -8.66 5.62
N GLY A 443 5.56 -8.22 6.88
CA GLY A 443 5.62 -6.81 7.26
C GLY A 443 4.35 -5.99 7.00
N VAL A 444 3.34 -6.57 6.38
CA VAL A 444 2.01 -5.99 6.16
C VAL A 444 1.07 -6.44 7.26
N ARG A 445 0.04 -5.66 7.57
CA ARG A 445 -1.03 -6.01 8.51
C ARG A 445 -2.32 -5.30 8.16
N ASP A 446 -3.44 -5.85 8.61
CA ASP A 446 -4.70 -5.12 8.74
C ASP A 446 -4.68 -4.24 9.99
N GLU A 447 -5.43 -3.13 9.92
CA GLU A 447 -5.53 -2.13 10.98
C GLU A 447 -6.99 -1.76 11.25
N TRP A 448 -7.27 -1.26 12.44
CA TRP A 448 -8.58 -0.75 12.79
C TRP A 448 -8.85 0.55 12.00
N SER A 449 -9.79 0.53 11.09
CA SER A 449 -10.15 1.69 10.27
C SER A 449 -11.45 1.43 9.51
N PHE A 450 -12.03 2.47 8.92
CA PHE A 450 -13.09 2.28 7.94
C PHE A 450 -12.54 1.54 6.72
N ASN A 451 -13.06 0.36 6.47
CA ASN A 451 -12.73 -0.41 5.28
C ASN A 451 -13.99 -0.52 4.40
N PRO A 452 -14.01 0.06 3.18
CA PRO A 452 -15.20 0.05 2.32
C PRO A 452 -15.63 -1.35 1.91
N GLU A 453 -14.70 -2.31 1.80
CA GLU A 453 -15.03 -3.71 1.50
C GLU A 453 -15.81 -4.36 2.64
N THR A 454 -15.25 -4.31 3.87
CA THR A 454 -15.89 -4.92 5.03
C THR A 454 -17.22 -4.25 5.37
N GLN A 455 -17.34 -2.94 5.14
CA GLN A 455 -18.60 -2.21 5.31
C GLN A 455 -19.63 -2.57 4.23
N LEU A 456 -19.19 -2.73 2.97
CA LEU A 456 -20.07 -3.25 1.92
C LEU A 456 -20.57 -4.66 2.28
N PHE A 457 -19.68 -5.57 2.68
CA PHE A 457 -20.04 -6.95 3.07
C PHE A 457 -21.01 -6.95 4.25
N ALA A 458 -20.73 -6.15 5.27
CA ALA A 458 -21.60 -6.02 6.43
C ALA A 458 -23.00 -5.49 6.07
N SER A 459 -23.09 -4.53 5.15
CA SER A 459 -24.39 -4.01 4.68
C SER A 459 -25.23 -5.07 3.95
N ARG A 460 -24.60 -6.13 3.44
CA ARG A 460 -25.24 -7.31 2.81
C ARG A 460 -25.50 -8.44 3.81
N GLY A 461 -25.08 -8.26 5.06
CA GLY A 461 -25.28 -9.22 6.12
C GLY A 461 -24.14 -10.22 6.30
N TYR A 462 -22.97 -9.99 5.71
CA TYR A 462 -21.80 -10.84 5.85
C TYR A 462 -20.85 -10.28 6.92
N ALA A 463 -20.43 -11.08 7.88
CA ALA A 463 -19.31 -10.74 8.76
C ALA A 463 -17.99 -10.88 7.99
N THR A 464 -16.97 -10.11 8.39
CA THR A 464 -15.63 -10.22 7.78
C THR A 464 -14.58 -10.43 8.86
N LEU A 465 -13.75 -11.46 8.71
CA LEU A 465 -12.60 -11.76 9.57
C LEU A 465 -11.30 -11.44 8.82
N GLN A 466 -10.55 -10.47 9.32
CA GLN A 466 -9.23 -10.05 8.83
C GLN A 466 -8.18 -10.52 9.85
N VAL A 467 -7.41 -11.56 9.50
CA VAL A 467 -6.41 -12.16 10.40
C VAL A 467 -5.03 -11.63 10.08
N ASN A 468 -4.37 -11.03 11.07
CA ASN A 468 -2.94 -10.73 11.02
C ASN A 468 -2.17 -12.02 11.37
N TYR A 469 -2.09 -12.92 10.40
CA TYR A 469 -1.41 -14.21 10.54
C TYR A 469 0.10 -14.02 10.77
N ARG A 470 0.79 -15.08 11.25
CA ARG A 470 2.25 -15.04 11.46
C ARG A 470 3.00 -14.51 10.23
N GLY A 471 4.01 -13.67 10.46
CA GLY A 471 4.71 -12.92 9.40
C GLY A 471 4.19 -11.50 9.21
N SER A 472 2.98 -11.16 9.71
CA SER A 472 2.46 -9.79 9.69
C SER A 472 3.36 -8.84 10.51
N GLY A 473 3.42 -7.57 10.10
CA GLY A 473 4.23 -6.54 10.74
C GLY A 473 3.60 -5.98 12.02
N GLY A 474 4.42 -5.29 12.82
CA GLY A 474 3.95 -4.54 13.98
C GLY A 474 3.82 -5.33 15.28
N TYR A 475 4.12 -6.64 15.28
CA TYR A 475 3.99 -7.54 16.43
C TYR A 475 5.33 -8.08 16.94
N GLY A 476 6.41 -7.44 16.54
CA GLY A 476 7.76 -7.80 16.94
C GLY A 476 8.41 -8.90 16.09
N LYS A 477 9.72 -9.01 16.24
CA LYS A 477 10.61 -9.89 15.47
C LYS A 477 10.19 -11.37 15.53
N LYS A 478 9.82 -11.87 16.71
CA LYS A 478 9.44 -13.29 16.89
C LYS A 478 8.20 -13.65 16.07
N PHE A 479 7.18 -12.79 16.08
CA PHE A 479 5.96 -13.00 15.33
C PHE A 479 6.21 -12.92 13.80
N PHE A 480 7.01 -11.94 13.38
CA PHE A 480 7.42 -11.78 11.99
C PHE A 480 8.18 -13.03 11.48
N LEU A 481 9.19 -13.49 12.22
CA LEU A 481 10.00 -14.64 11.84
C LEU A 481 9.25 -15.98 11.93
N ALA A 482 8.20 -16.07 12.76
CA ALA A 482 7.33 -17.26 12.82
C ALA A 482 6.64 -17.55 11.47
N GLY A 483 6.59 -16.56 10.57
CA GLY A 483 6.08 -16.71 9.20
C GLY A 483 7.05 -17.40 8.23
N ASN A 484 8.33 -17.48 8.55
CA ASN A 484 9.35 -18.02 7.62
C ASN A 484 9.06 -19.47 7.25
N LYS A 485 9.06 -19.78 5.95
CA LYS A 485 8.75 -21.12 5.42
C LYS A 485 7.34 -21.62 5.80
N GLN A 486 6.39 -20.68 6.02
CA GLN A 486 5.02 -21.02 6.42
C GLN A 486 3.95 -20.66 5.37
N ILE A 487 4.36 -20.22 4.18
CA ILE A 487 3.50 -19.98 3.02
C ILE A 487 2.73 -21.26 2.69
N GLY A 488 1.41 -21.18 2.60
CA GLY A 488 0.55 -22.34 2.33
C GLY A 488 0.43 -23.36 3.48
N ARG A 489 1.07 -23.09 4.63
CA ARG A 489 1.14 -24.00 5.79
C ARG A 489 0.54 -23.32 7.04
N ASN A 490 1.36 -22.98 8.05
CA ASN A 490 0.86 -22.41 9.30
C ASN A 490 0.20 -21.04 9.13
N MET A 491 0.54 -20.26 8.11
CA MET A 491 -0.22 -19.03 7.80
C MET A 491 -1.69 -19.32 7.46
N LEU A 492 -1.96 -20.44 6.76
CA LEU A 492 -3.35 -20.89 6.53
C LEU A 492 -3.98 -21.48 7.80
N ASN A 493 -3.18 -22.16 8.64
CA ASN A 493 -3.67 -22.63 9.94
C ASN A 493 -4.14 -21.47 10.81
N ASP A 494 -3.44 -20.33 10.83
CA ASP A 494 -3.84 -19.13 11.57
C ASP A 494 -5.22 -18.60 11.11
N LEU A 495 -5.52 -18.69 9.79
CA LEU A 495 -6.85 -18.36 9.26
C LEU A 495 -7.92 -19.33 9.78
N GLU A 496 -7.65 -20.63 9.70
CA GLU A 496 -8.56 -21.68 10.19
C GLU A 496 -8.84 -21.54 11.69
N ASP A 497 -7.79 -21.26 12.50
CA ASP A 497 -7.90 -21.06 13.94
C ASP A 497 -8.71 -19.78 14.27
N GLY A 498 -8.54 -18.72 13.47
CA GLY A 498 -9.37 -17.52 13.53
C GLY A 498 -10.84 -17.80 13.23
N VAL A 499 -11.12 -18.63 12.22
CA VAL A 499 -12.49 -19.09 11.93
C VAL A 499 -13.06 -19.89 13.09
N ALA A 500 -12.28 -20.81 13.66
CA ALA A 500 -12.72 -21.59 14.82
C ALA A 500 -13.04 -20.69 16.03
N TYR A 501 -12.20 -19.69 16.29
CA TYR A 501 -12.45 -18.70 17.33
C TYR A 501 -13.76 -17.92 17.09
N VAL A 502 -13.97 -17.40 15.86
CA VAL A 502 -15.16 -16.60 15.54
C VAL A 502 -16.44 -17.47 15.58
N LYS A 503 -16.37 -18.74 15.18
CA LYS A 503 -17.48 -19.71 15.34
C LYS A 503 -17.86 -19.87 16.81
N SER A 504 -16.88 -19.90 17.74
CA SER A 504 -17.14 -20.04 19.19
C SER A 504 -17.92 -18.85 19.77
N LEU A 505 -17.91 -17.69 19.11
CA LEU A 505 -18.73 -16.53 19.52
C LEU A 505 -20.23 -16.73 19.27
N GLY A 506 -20.63 -17.75 18.50
CA GLY A 506 -22.03 -18.09 18.24
C GLY A 506 -22.76 -17.15 17.24
N LEU A 507 -22.03 -16.26 16.57
CA LEU A 507 -22.59 -15.24 15.65
C LEU A 507 -22.58 -15.67 14.16
N ILE A 508 -21.78 -16.69 13.83
CA ILE A 508 -21.48 -17.08 12.44
C ILE A 508 -22.20 -18.39 12.07
N ASP A 509 -22.74 -18.44 10.85
CA ASP A 509 -23.25 -19.65 10.25
C ASP A 509 -22.08 -20.52 9.75
N ASP A 510 -21.86 -21.65 10.40
CA ASP A 510 -20.76 -22.58 10.15
C ASP A 510 -20.74 -23.15 8.73
N LYS A 511 -21.89 -23.13 8.04
CA LYS A 511 -22.06 -23.67 6.69
C LYS A 511 -21.92 -22.62 5.59
N LYS A 512 -21.73 -21.35 5.95
CA LYS A 512 -21.72 -20.21 5.02
C LYS A 512 -20.47 -19.38 5.21
N ILE A 513 -19.32 -19.96 4.86
CA ILE A 513 -18.02 -19.31 4.98
C ILE A 513 -17.38 -19.21 3.60
N ALA A 514 -17.02 -18.01 3.18
CA ALA A 514 -16.24 -17.73 1.97
C ALA A 514 -14.84 -17.26 2.34
N VAL A 515 -13.91 -17.30 1.39
CA VAL A 515 -12.58 -16.73 1.50
C VAL A 515 -12.32 -15.78 0.33
N TYR A 516 -11.78 -14.61 0.62
CA TYR A 516 -11.45 -13.57 -0.37
C TYR A 516 -10.18 -12.86 0.00
N GLY A 517 -9.24 -12.74 -0.93
CA GLY A 517 -8.03 -11.97 -0.69
C GLY A 517 -7.33 -11.55 -1.96
N ALA A 518 -6.41 -10.58 -1.79
CA ALA A 518 -5.63 -10.02 -2.89
C ALA A 518 -4.13 -10.31 -2.74
N SER A 519 -3.42 -10.49 -3.86
CA SER A 519 -1.96 -10.72 -3.87
C SER A 519 -1.60 -12.01 -3.11
N TYR A 520 -0.77 -11.94 -2.08
CA TYR A 520 -0.58 -13.08 -1.19
C TYR A 520 -1.92 -13.56 -0.58
N GLY A 521 -2.85 -12.64 -0.26
CA GLY A 521 -4.20 -13.00 0.19
C GLY A 521 -4.96 -13.83 -0.84
N GLY A 522 -4.69 -13.62 -2.15
CA GLY A 522 -5.19 -14.48 -3.23
C GLY A 522 -4.57 -15.89 -3.19
N LEU A 523 -3.24 -15.99 -2.97
CA LEU A 523 -2.60 -17.30 -2.72
C LEU A 523 -3.20 -17.99 -1.49
N ALA A 524 -3.43 -17.24 -0.42
CA ALA A 524 -4.06 -17.78 0.79
C ALA A 524 -5.50 -18.24 0.52
N THR A 525 -6.26 -17.52 -0.32
CA THR A 525 -7.59 -17.92 -0.78
C THR A 525 -7.54 -19.23 -1.55
N LEU A 526 -6.71 -19.30 -2.59
CA LEU A 526 -6.54 -20.51 -3.41
C LEU A 526 -6.02 -21.68 -2.57
N GLY A 527 -5.00 -21.43 -1.73
CA GLY A 527 -4.42 -22.43 -0.84
C GLY A 527 -5.42 -22.97 0.19
N SER A 528 -6.31 -22.11 0.71
CA SER A 528 -7.39 -22.52 1.62
C SER A 528 -8.40 -23.45 0.92
N LEU A 529 -8.75 -23.17 -0.34
CA LEU A 529 -9.64 -24.02 -1.14
C LEU A 529 -8.99 -25.36 -1.52
N VAL A 530 -7.65 -25.42 -1.62
CA VAL A 530 -6.88 -26.66 -1.81
C VAL A 530 -6.78 -27.46 -0.52
N LYS A 531 -6.44 -26.80 0.59
CA LYS A 531 -6.10 -27.45 1.87
C LYS A 531 -7.32 -27.88 2.65
N THR A 532 -8.33 -27.03 2.76
CA THR A 532 -9.54 -27.24 3.57
C THR A 532 -10.81 -26.89 2.79
N PRO A 533 -11.07 -27.55 1.63
CA PRO A 533 -12.19 -27.20 0.75
C PRO A 533 -13.56 -27.25 1.45
N ASP A 534 -13.72 -28.11 2.46
CA ASP A 534 -15.00 -28.25 3.17
C ASP A 534 -15.29 -27.15 4.17
N LEU A 535 -14.28 -26.31 4.52
CA LEU A 535 -14.47 -25.16 5.38
C LEU A 535 -15.16 -24.00 4.63
N TYR A 536 -14.99 -23.93 3.32
CA TYR A 536 -15.45 -22.82 2.51
C TYR A 536 -16.48 -23.24 1.47
N VAL A 537 -17.43 -22.38 1.19
CA VAL A 537 -18.45 -22.63 0.14
C VAL A 537 -18.05 -22.03 -1.20
N CYS A 538 -17.20 -20.98 -1.20
CA CYS A 538 -16.67 -20.35 -2.41
C CYS A 538 -15.45 -19.48 -2.08
N GLY A 539 -14.74 -19.02 -3.12
CA GLY A 539 -13.62 -18.08 -2.97
C GLY A 539 -13.61 -17.00 -4.03
N VAL A 540 -12.91 -15.89 -3.73
CA VAL A 540 -12.58 -14.84 -4.70
C VAL A 540 -11.08 -14.59 -4.65
N ASP A 541 -10.41 -14.86 -5.76
CA ASP A 541 -8.97 -14.62 -5.94
C ASP A 541 -8.75 -13.31 -6.71
N TYR A 542 -8.09 -12.34 -6.08
CA TYR A 542 -7.79 -11.06 -6.70
C TYR A 542 -6.29 -10.87 -6.83
N VAL A 543 -5.77 -10.83 -8.06
CA VAL A 543 -4.34 -10.68 -8.40
C VAL A 543 -3.44 -11.63 -7.59
N GLY A 544 -3.89 -12.87 -7.39
CA GLY A 544 -3.27 -13.83 -6.49
C GLY A 544 -2.14 -14.63 -7.12
N VAL A 545 -1.12 -14.96 -6.31
CA VAL A 545 -0.08 -15.91 -6.68
C VAL A 545 -0.66 -17.32 -6.66
N SER A 546 -0.41 -18.11 -7.68
CA SER A 546 -0.97 -19.46 -7.80
C SER A 546 0.08 -20.55 -7.94
N ASN A 547 1.27 -20.19 -8.41
CA ASN A 547 2.37 -21.14 -8.65
C ASN A 547 3.70 -20.47 -8.30
N LEU A 548 4.33 -20.92 -7.23
CA LEU A 548 5.56 -20.31 -6.71
C LEU A 548 6.72 -20.36 -7.71
N PHE A 549 6.76 -21.36 -8.62
CA PHE A 549 7.80 -21.46 -9.63
C PHE A 549 7.66 -20.39 -10.72
N THR A 550 6.43 -20.15 -11.21
CA THR A 550 6.18 -19.11 -12.21
C THR A 550 6.26 -17.72 -11.60
N PHE A 551 5.83 -17.57 -10.36
CA PHE A 551 5.90 -16.32 -9.60
C PHE A 551 7.35 -15.83 -9.45
N PHE A 552 8.28 -16.66 -8.95
CA PHE A 552 9.68 -16.27 -8.79
C PHE A 552 10.35 -15.91 -10.13
N LYS A 553 10.03 -16.63 -11.19
CA LYS A 553 10.52 -16.31 -12.54
C LYS A 553 10.02 -14.97 -13.10
N SER A 554 8.88 -14.51 -12.63
CA SER A 554 8.26 -13.26 -13.08
C SER A 554 8.67 -12.03 -12.26
N PHE A 555 9.58 -12.15 -11.31
CA PHE A 555 10.02 -11.06 -10.46
C PHE A 555 10.56 -9.89 -11.29
N PRO A 556 10.11 -8.65 -11.02
CA PRO A 556 10.68 -7.48 -11.67
C PRO A 556 12.17 -7.35 -11.33
N PRO A 557 12.98 -6.73 -12.22
CA PRO A 557 14.44 -6.66 -12.05
C PRO A 557 14.88 -6.17 -10.67
N TYR A 558 14.23 -5.15 -10.14
CA TYR A 558 14.56 -4.53 -8.84
C TYR A 558 14.21 -5.40 -7.61
N TRP A 559 13.59 -6.58 -7.77
CA TRP A 559 13.41 -7.57 -6.70
C TRP A 559 14.51 -8.62 -6.67
N LYS A 560 15.22 -8.83 -7.76
CA LYS A 560 16.26 -9.87 -7.86
C LYS A 560 17.35 -9.78 -6.80
N PRO A 561 17.86 -8.59 -6.41
CA PRO A 561 18.85 -8.50 -5.34
C PRO A 561 18.38 -9.05 -3.99
N PHE A 562 17.07 -9.15 -3.76
CA PHE A 562 16.47 -9.64 -2.52
C PHE A 562 16.11 -11.13 -2.55
N LEU A 563 16.41 -11.87 -3.63
CA LEU A 563 16.02 -13.27 -3.78
C LEU A 563 16.52 -14.16 -2.64
N ALA A 564 17.75 -13.96 -2.15
CA ALA A 564 18.29 -14.74 -1.04
C ALA A 564 17.45 -14.56 0.25
N GLN A 565 16.98 -13.35 0.52
CA GLN A 565 16.03 -13.09 1.61
C GLN A 565 14.69 -13.78 1.33
N VAL A 566 14.15 -13.63 0.12
CA VAL A 566 12.89 -14.26 -0.28
C VAL A 566 12.96 -15.77 -0.09
N TYR A 567 14.08 -16.41 -0.44
CA TYR A 567 14.28 -17.84 -0.24
C TYR A 567 14.27 -18.26 1.24
N GLN A 568 14.73 -17.40 2.14
CA GLN A 568 14.63 -17.66 3.58
C GLN A 568 13.21 -17.45 4.13
N GLN A 569 12.48 -16.50 3.58
CA GLN A 569 11.12 -16.20 4.00
C GLN A 569 10.08 -17.15 3.37
N TRP A 570 10.15 -17.35 2.07
CA TRP A 570 9.25 -18.21 1.31
C TRP A 570 9.84 -19.63 1.21
N TYR A 571 10.38 -19.98 0.07
CA TYR A 571 11.04 -21.25 -0.22
C TYR A 571 12.15 -21.00 -1.23
N ASP A 572 13.20 -21.83 -1.20
CA ASP A 572 14.30 -21.75 -2.14
C ASP A 572 14.02 -22.68 -3.35
N GLU A 573 13.80 -22.09 -4.52
CA GLU A 573 13.57 -22.86 -5.75
C GLU A 573 14.76 -23.72 -6.19
N ASN A 574 15.96 -23.52 -5.60
CA ASN A 574 17.14 -24.31 -5.87
C ASN A 574 17.31 -25.47 -4.88
N SER A 575 16.56 -25.50 -3.79
CA SER A 575 16.56 -26.57 -2.80
C SER A 575 15.55 -27.67 -3.16
N ALA A 576 16.03 -28.93 -3.31
CA ALA A 576 15.16 -30.05 -3.63
C ALA A 576 14.03 -30.27 -2.61
N ASP A 577 14.31 -30.00 -1.32
CA ASP A 577 13.29 -30.14 -0.26
C ASP A 577 12.27 -29.02 -0.31
N ASP A 578 12.70 -27.77 -0.52
CA ASP A 578 11.79 -26.64 -0.68
C ASP A 578 10.94 -26.78 -1.95
N GLN A 579 11.50 -27.28 -3.06
CA GLN A 579 10.74 -27.55 -4.29
C GLN A 579 9.58 -28.53 -4.06
N LYS A 580 9.73 -29.53 -3.20
CA LYS A 580 8.63 -30.45 -2.84
C LYS A 580 7.51 -29.67 -2.16
N ILE A 581 7.87 -28.81 -1.19
CA ILE A 581 6.90 -27.96 -0.49
C ILE A 581 6.26 -26.97 -1.46
N MET A 582 7.06 -26.32 -2.32
CA MET A 582 6.55 -25.38 -3.33
C MET A 582 5.50 -26.04 -4.24
N ARG A 583 5.71 -27.30 -4.65
CA ARG A 583 4.70 -28.05 -5.42
C ARG A 583 3.45 -28.32 -4.63
N GLU A 584 3.59 -28.69 -3.36
CA GLU A 584 2.48 -28.96 -2.45
C GLU A 584 1.62 -27.72 -2.19
N VAL A 585 2.25 -26.55 -1.98
CA VAL A 585 1.57 -25.31 -1.60
C VAL A 585 1.24 -24.39 -2.77
N SER A 586 1.57 -24.75 -4.01
CA SER A 586 1.21 -24.03 -5.22
C SER A 586 -0.19 -24.44 -5.70
N PRO A 587 -1.22 -23.57 -5.54
CA PRO A 587 -2.60 -23.95 -5.84
C PRO A 587 -2.82 -24.35 -7.31
N ALA A 588 -2.14 -23.71 -8.27
CA ALA A 588 -2.27 -24.06 -9.68
C ALA A 588 -1.81 -25.50 -9.99
N LEU A 589 -0.82 -26.01 -9.24
CA LEU A 589 -0.32 -27.39 -9.35
C LEU A 589 -1.19 -28.41 -8.60
N ASN A 590 -2.13 -27.93 -7.79
CA ASN A 590 -3.06 -28.71 -6.98
C ASN A 590 -4.52 -28.29 -7.28
N ALA A 591 -4.79 -27.75 -8.47
CA ALA A 591 -6.09 -27.25 -8.85
C ALA A 591 -7.16 -28.36 -8.88
N ASP A 592 -6.76 -29.62 -9.03
CA ASP A 592 -7.63 -30.81 -8.91
C ASP A 592 -8.33 -30.91 -7.56
N LYS A 593 -7.76 -30.38 -6.50
CA LYS A 593 -8.33 -30.35 -5.13
C LYS A 593 -9.34 -29.22 -4.92
N ILE A 594 -9.34 -28.19 -5.77
CA ILE A 594 -10.34 -27.11 -5.71
C ILE A 594 -11.67 -27.64 -6.26
N THR A 595 -12.65 -27.78 -5.39
CA THR A 595 -14.00 -28.29 -5.72
C THR A 595 -15.08 -27.23 -5.56
N LYS A 596 -14.74 -26.06 -5.07
CA LYS A 596 -15.68 -24.97 -4.76
C LYS A 596 -15.64 -23.91 -5.86
N PRO A 597 -16.75 -23.21 -6.12
CA PRO A 597 -16.79 -22.08 -7.04
C PRO A 597 -15.73 -21.03 -6.70
N LEU A 598 -15.08 -20.48 -7.72
CA LEU A 598 -14.04 -19.48 -7.62
C LEU A 598 -14.27 -18.34 -8.62
N PHE A 599 -14.25 -17.09 -8.15
CA PHE A 599 -14.19 -15.92 -9.01
C PHE A 599 -12.76 -15.39 -9.02
N VAL A 600 -12.17 -15.24 -10.22
CA VAL A 600 -10.78 -14.75 -10.38
C VAL A 600 -10.79 -13.37 -11.00
N VAL A 601 -9.91 -12.49 -10.50
CA VAL A 601 -9.83 -11.08 -10.93
C VAL A 601 -8.36 -10.68 -11.12
N GLN A 602 -8.04 -10.07 -12.28
CA GLN A 602 -6.66 -9.75 -12.64
C GLN A 602 -6.55 -8.39 -13.36
N GLY A 603 -5.55 -7.60 -12.98
CA GLY A 603 -5.06 -6.49 -13.78
C GLY A 603 -4.02 -6.99 -14.78
N ALA A 604 -4.22 -6.72 -16.07
CA ALA A 604 -3.36 -7.32 -17.10
C ALA A 604 -1.91 -6.79 -17.10
N ASN A 605 -1.71 -5.55 -16.61
CA ASN A 605 -0.39 -4.90 -16.55
C ASN A 605 0.30 -5.09 -15.19
N ASP A 606 -0.12 -6.06 -14.39
CA ASP A 606 0.42 -6.31 -13.06
C ASP A 606 1.91 -6.70 -13.12
N PRO A 607 2.83 -5.86 -12.60
CA PRO A 607 4.26 -6.14 -12.61
C PRO A 607 4.72 -7.02 -11.45
N ARG A 608 3.86 -7.25 -10.45
CA ARG A 608 4.17 -8.01 -9.22
C ARG A 608 3.69 -9.45 -9.32
N VAL A 609 2.45 -9.65 -9.78
CA VAL A 609 1.83 -10.94 -9.98
C VAL A 609 1.34 -11.02 -11.43
N ASN A 610 2.16 -11.65 -12.26
CA ASN A 610 1.89 -11.72 -13.69
C ASN A 610 0.53 -12.39 -13.96
N ILE A 611 -0.19 -11.92 -14.98
CA ILE A 611 -1.52 -12.43 -15.38
C ILE A 611 -1.52 -13.96 -15.60
N ASN A 612 -0.37 -14.56 -15.96
CA ASN A 612 -0.24 -16.00 -16.10
C ASN A 612 -0.56 -16.76 -14.80
N GLU A 613 -0.40 -16.14 -13.62
CA GLU A 613 -0.80 -16.76 -12.34
C GLU A 613 -2.31 -17.04 -12.31
N SER A 614 -3.12 -16.08 -12.75
CA SER A 614 -4.57 -16.24 -12.87
C SER A 614 -4.97 -17.16 -14.02
N ASP A 615 -4.35 -16.98 -15.20
CA ASP A 615 -4.69 -17.75 -16.42
C ASP A 615 -4.54 -19.26 -16.18
N GLN A 616 -3.45 -19.72 -15.57
CA GLN A 616 -3.20 -21.15 -15.33
C GLN A 616 -4.23 -21.77 -14.37
N VAL A 617 -4.71 -21.03 -13.37
CA VAL A 617 -5.76 -21.50 -12.45
C VAL A 617 -7.09 -21.61 -13.17
N VAL A 618 -7.51 -20.54 -13.88
CA VAL A 618 -8.79 -20.50 -14.60
C VAL A 618 -8.86 -21.60 -15.65
N GLU A 619 -7.80 -21.78 -16.43
CA GLU A 619 -7.73 -22.82 -17.45
C GLU A 619 -7.90 -24.24 -16.84
N ASN A 620 -7.18 -24.53 -15.74
CA ASN A 620 -7.26 -25.81 -15.06
C ASN A 620 -8.66 -26.09 -14.50
N LEU A 621 -9.29 -25.10 -13.85
CA LEU A 621 -10.60 -25.27 -13.24
C LEU A 621 -11.69 -25.44 -14.31
N ARG A 622 -11.65 -24.66 -15.39
CA ARG A 622 -12.64 -24.77 -16.48
C ARG A 622 -12.53 -26.09 -17.24
N LYS A 623 -11.32 -26.62 -17.47
CA LYS A 623 -11.13 -27.96 -18.06
C LYS A 623 -11.81 -29.06 -17.24
N ARG A 624 -12.01 -28.84 -15.95
CA ARG A 624 -12.72 -29.75 -15.03
C ARG A 624 -14.21 -29.42 -14.89
N GLY A 625 -14.70 -28.43 -15.61
CA GLY A 625 -16.11 -28.04 -15.60
C GLY A 625 -16.54 -27.21 -14.38
N LEU A 626 -15.57 -26.62 -13.61
CA LEU A 626 -15.93 -25.73 -12.52
C LEU A 626 -16.35 -24.35 -13.04
N ASP A 627 -17.40 -23.81 -12.42
CA ASP A 627 -17.86 -22.45 -12.68
C ASP A 627 -16.80 -21.46 -12.14
N THR A 628 -16.06 -20.84 -13.05
CA THR A 628 -14.95 -19.95 -12.73
C THR A 628 -15.06 -18.68 -13.57
N PRO A 629 -15.89 -17.70 -13.14
CA PRO A 629 -15.86 -16.35 -13.73
C PRO A 629 -14.45 -15.76 -13.64
N TYR A 630 -14.02 -15.03 -14.69
CA TYR A 630 -12.70 -14.41 -14.75
C TYR A 630 -12.77 -12.99 -15.29
N MET A 631 -12.49 -12.01 -14.42
CA MET A 631 -12.45 -10.59 -14.80
C MET A 631 -11.01 -10.15 -15.05
N VAL A 632 -10.73 -9.65 -16.26
CA VAL A 632 -9.44 -9.05 -16.61
C VAL A 632 -9.64 -7.59 -17.01
N LYS A 633 -8.81 -6.68 -16.45
CA LYS A 633 -8.78 -5.26 -16.81
C LYS A 633 -7.44 -4.90 -17.43
N TYR A 634 -7.42 -4.59 -18.72
CA TYR A 634 -6.21 -4.33 -19.51
C TYR A 634 -5.59 -2.93 -19.27
N ASN A 635 -6.26 -2.09 -18.48
CA ASN A 635 -5.80 -0.76 -18.07
C ASN A 635 -5.51 -0.69 -16.56
N GLU A 636 -5.31 -1.84 -15.90
CA GLU A 636 -5.02 -1.96 -14.48
C GLU A 636 -3.79 -2.83 -14.24
N GLY A 637 -3.13 -2.61 -13.10
CA GLY A 637 -1.99 -3.36 -12.61
C GLY A 637 -2.30 -4.15 -11.35
N HIS A 638 -1.42 -4.07 -10.33
CA HIS A 638 -1.57 -4.77 -9.05
C HIS A 638 -2.65 -4.14 -8.18
N GLY A 639 -3.91 -4.44 -8.51
CA GLY A 639 -5.11 -3.83 -7.95
C GLY A 639 -5.75 -2.78 -8.87
N PHE A 640 -7.07 -2.60 -8.75
CA PHE A 640 -7.83 -1.68 -9.58
C PHE A 640 -7.85 -0.27 -8.99
N GLY A 641 -7.23 0.67 -9.70
CA GLY A 641 -7.17 2.08 -9.31
C GLY A 641 -8.28 2.93 -9.94
N ARG A 642 -8.89 2.47 -11.05
CA ARG A 642 -9.95 3.20 -11.74
C ARG A 642 -11.29 2.95 -11.06
N GLU A 643 -12.08 4.01 -10.88
CA GLU A 643 -13.36 3.96 -10.18
C GLU A 643 -14.33 2.97 -10.83
N GLU A 644 -14.48 3.05 -12.16
CA GLU A 644 -15.37 2.18 -12.92
C GLU A 644 -15.02 0.70 -12.80
N ASN A 645 -13.73 0.37 -12.83
CA ASN A 645 -13.26 -1.00 -12.71
C ASN A 645 -13.48 -1.56 -11.30
N ARG A 646 -13.25 -0.73 -10.26
CA ARG A 646 -13.53 -1.12 -8.87
C ARG A 646 -15.02 -1.36 -8.63
N ILE A 647 -15.88 -0.45 -9.09
CA ILE A 647 -17.33 -0.58 -8.93
C ILE A 647 -17.81 -1.86 -9.62
N GLU A 648 -17.35 -2.14 -10.86
CA GLU A 648 -17.71 -3.37 -11.57
C GLU A 648 -17.24 -4.63 -10.84
N LEU A 649 -15.99 -4.62 -10.32
CA LEU A 649 -15.45 -5.71 -9.52
C LEU A 649 -16.36 -6.04 -8.34
N TYR A 650 -16.70 -5.03 -7.52
CA TYR A 650 -17.49 -5.29 -6.31
C TYR A 650 -18.96 -5.62 -6.63
N LYS A 651 -19.52 -5.13 -7.72
CA LYS A 651 -20.84 -5.58 -8.20
C LYS A 651 -20.82 -7.07 -8.57
N CYS A 652 -19.80 -7.51 -9.31
CA CYS A 652 -19.64 -8.93 -9.64
C CYS A 652 -19.37 -9.79 -8.39
N MET A 653 -18.54 -9.31 -7.47
CA MET A 653 -18.23 -10.02 -6.22
C MET A 653 -19.48 -10.18 -5.35
N MET A 654 -20.31 -9.13 -5.22
CA MET A 654 -21.57 -9.22 -4.47
C MET A 654 -22.56 -10.18 -5.13
N GLY A 655 -22.66 -10.18 -6.46
CA GLY A 655 -23.47 -11.17 -7.19
C GLY A 655 -22.96 -12.60 -6.98
N PHE A 656 -21.65 -12.79 -6.99
CA PHE A 656 -21.02 -14.10 -6.72
C PHE A 656 -21.31 -14.58 -5.29
N PHE A 657 -21.11 -13.73 -4.28
CA PHE A 657 -21.44 -14.09 -2.89
C PHE A 657 -22.94 -14.29 -2.68
N ALA A 658 -23.81 -13.51 -3.33
CA ALA A 658 -25.25 -13.71 -3.27
C ALA A 658 -25.67 -15.08 -3.81
N LYS A 659 -24.96 -15.62 -4.81
CA LYS A 659 -25.20 -16.96 -5.37
C LYS A 659 -24.78 -18.08 -4.41
N HIS A 660 -23.69 -17.89 -3.65
CA HIS A 660 -23.03 -18.99 -2.93
C HIS A 660 -23.12 -18.91 -1.40
N LEU A 661 -23.39 -17.73 -0.81
CA LEU A 661 -23.49 -17.50 0.64
C LEU A 661 -24.93 -17.36 1.16
N LYS A 662 -25.94 -17.31 0.30
CA LYS A 662 -27.36 -17.19 0.71
C LYS A 662 -27.99 -18.50 1.17
#